data_b0a4abc7620cf91d942830d081689eda
#
_entry.id   b0a4abc7620cf91d942830d081689eda
#
_cell.length_a   1.000
_cell.length_b   1.000
_cell.length_c   1.000
_cell.angle_alpha   90.00
_cell.angle_beta   90.00
_cell.angle_gamma   90.00
#
_symmetry.space_group_name_H-M   'P 1'
#
loop_
_entity.id
_entity.type
_entity.pdbx_description
1 polymer ?
#
loop_
_entity_poly.entity_id
_entity_poly.type
_entity_poly.pdbx_seq_one_letter_code
_entity_poly.pdbx_strand_id
1 'polypeptide(L)'
;MNVITKTVQLPDGRTISIETGKVAKQADGAAVVRLGNTVLLATVCAAKDAVPGTDFMPLQVDYREQYSAAGRFPGGFTKREGKPSDNEILTSRLVDRALRPLFPSNYHAEVYVQIMLLSADGVDQPDALAGLAASAAMACSDIPFEFYISEVRVARINGEYVINPTFEQMKQADMDLMVGATKDNIMMVEGEMKEVSELDLINALKAAHEAIKPMCTVQDELNKELGKDVKREYDHEVNDEDLREKMNNELYQPVYDITKQALPKQERHDAFDKVLTDFLEEYDAAHAADLTEEELEEKHAEATRYYDDVLKNAMRRCILDEGRRLDGRKTDEIRPIWCEVSPLPMPHGSAIFTRGETQSLSTCTLGTKLDEKMVDDVLDKSYQRFLLHYNFPPFSTGEAKAQRGVGRREIGHGHLAWRGLKGQIPEDFPYTVRLVSQILESNGSSSMATVCAGTLALMDAGVPMKKPVSGIAMGLIKNPGEDKYAILSDILGDEDHLGDMDFKTTGTRDGLTATQMDIKCDGLSFEILEKALMQAKAGREHILNKMLETIAEPRSEMKPQVPRIEAFEIPKEFIGAVIGPGGKIIQQMQEDTGATITIDEVDNVGKIQVSAPNKASIDAAINKIKSIVAIPEVGETYEGTVRSIMPYGCFVEILPGKDGLLHISEIDWKRLETVEDAGIHEGDKIRVKLLEIDPKTGKYKLSRRVLLEKPEGYVERERRPRRENGGERRPRRDDNREGHRHYENGDRQPRRFEHRNESSDRAYNNEPNELNDTFNAE
;
A
#
# COMPACT_ATOMS: atom_id res chain seq x y z
N MET A 1 29.89 -13.50 -30.29
CA MET A 1 29.08 -13.27 -29.09
C MET A 1 29.11 -14.56 -28.30
N ASN A 2 29.60 -14.55 -27.08
CA ASN A 2 29.54 -15.74 -26.23
C ASN A 2 28.32 -15.58 -25.34
N VAL A 3 27.17 -16.09 -25.80
CA VAL A 3 25.91 -16.05 -25.01
C VAL A 3 25.78 -17.36 -24.24
N ILE A 4 25.68 -17.26 -22.95
CA ILE A 4 25.48 -18.41 -22.07
C ILE A 4 24.06 -18.33 -21.53
N THR A 5 23.36 -19.46 -21.53
CA THR A 5 22.02 -19.59 -20.97
C THR A 5 21.98 -20.79 -20.02
N LYS A 6 21.54 -20.54 -18.81
CA LYS A 6 21.26 -21.57 -17.79
C LYS A 6 19.75 -21.61 -17.52
N THR A 7 19.27 -22.75 -17.05
CA THR A 7 17.86 -22.94 -16.74
C THR A 7 17.65 -23.62 -15.42
N VAL A 8 16.59 -23.24 -14.70
CA VAL A 8 16.14 -23.86 -13.46
C VAL A 8 14.65 -24.18 -13.58
N GLN A 9 14.28 -25.37 -13.14
CA GLN A 9 12.89 -25.80 -13.16
C GLN A 9 12.23 -25.51 -11.79
N LEU A 10 11.09 -24.83 -11.79
CA LEU A 10 10.26 -24.65 -10.60
C LEU A 10 9.53 -25.94 -10.24
N PRO A 11 9.06 -26.09 -8.98
CA PRO A 11 8.35 -27.31 -8.54
C PRO A 11 7.10 -27.64 -9.37
N ASP A 12 6.46 -26.64 -9.97
CA ASP A 12 5.29 -26.80 -10.84
C ASP A 12 5.61 -27.10 -12.32
N GLY A 13 6.91 -27.19 -12.66
CA GLY A 13 7.40 -27.49 -14.01
C GLY A 13 7.66 -26.27 -14.89
N ARG A 14 7.30 -25.04 -14.48
CA ARG A 14 7.71 -23.83 -15.19
C ARG A 14 9.26 -23.70 -15.13
N THR A 15 9.84 -23.10 -16.16
CA THR A 15 11.29 -22.98 -16.29
C THR A 15 11.71 -21.52 -16.25
N ILE A 16 12.62 -21.18 -15.33
CA ILE A 16 13.34 -19.91 -15.31
C ILE A 16 14.59 -20.04 -16.16
N SER A 17 14.87 -19.08 -17.03
CA SER A 17 16.14 -18.99 -17.77
C SER A 17 16.94 -17.77 -17.36
N ILE A 18 18.25 -17.93 -17.26
CA ILE A 18 19.25 -16.89 -16.96
C ILE A 18 20.19 -16.81 -18.15
N GLU A 19 20.19 -15.67 -18.88
CA GLU A 19 21.02 -15.44 -20.06
C GLU A 19 22.01 -14.30 -19.79
N THR A 20 23.26 -14.45 -20.21
CA THR A 20 24.28 -13.40 -20.15
C THR A 20 25.12 -13.31 -21.43
N GLY A 21 25.95 -12.26 -21.55
CA GLY A 21 26.88 -12.05 -22.67
C GLY A 21 26.29 -11.43 -23.93
N LYS A 22 24.96 -11.11 -23.93
CA LYS A 22 24.27 -10.52 -25.10
C LYS A 22 24.10 -9.02 -24.99
N VAL A 23 23.66 -8.52 -23.84
CA VAL A 23 23.29 -7.12 -23.59
C VAL A 23 24.13 -6.51 -22.46
N ALA A 24 24.11 -5.20 -22.33
CA ALA A 24 24.73 -4.43 -21.23
C ALA A 24 26.21 -4.78 -20.95
N LYS A 25 27.02 -4.90 -21.99
CA LYS A 25 28.41 -5.38 -21.93
C LYS A 25 29.42 -4.40 -21.30
N GLN A 26 28.99 -3.18 -20.97
CA GLN A 26 29.83 -2.19 -20.28
C GLN A 26 29.66 -2.25 -18.78
N ALA A 27 28.61 -2.93 -18.27
CA ALA A 27 28.48 -3.22 -16.86
C ALA A 27 29.50 -4.29 -16.43
N ASP A 28 29.91 -4.29 -15.17
CA ASP A 28 30.79 -5.32 -14.60
C ASP A 28 30.13 -6.71 -14.68
N GLY A 29 28.82 -6.76 -14.46
CA GLY A 29 28.01 -7.94 -14.66
C GLY A 29 26.62 -7.61 -15.17
N ALA A 30 26.05 -8.49 -16.01
CA ALA A 30 24.68 -8.34 -16.53
C ALA A 30 24.03 -9.70 -16.76
N ALA A 31 22.76 -9.82 -16.37
CA ALA A 31 21.97 -11.03 -16.57
C ALA A 31 20.54 -10.68 -17.00
N VAL A 32 19.99 -11.47 -17.91
CA VAL A 32 18.57 -11.44 -18.28
C VAL A 32 17.89 -12.67 -17.70
N VAL A 33 16.92 -12.45 -16.83
CA VAL A 33 16.14 -13.52 -16.21
C VAL A 33 14.74 -13.53 -16.80
N ARG A 34 14.24 -14.73 -17.14
CA ARG A 34 12.94 -14.90 -17.77
C ARG A 34 12.15 -16.03 -17.12
N LEU A 35 10.88 -15.78 -16.85
CA LEU A 35 9.85 -16.77 -16.53
C LEU A 35 8.63 -16.50 -17.44
N GLY A 36 8.30 -17.43 -18.34
CA GLY A 36 7.24 -17.18 -19.30
C GLY A 36 7.50 -15.95 -20.18
N ASN A 37 6.60 -14.98 -20.15
CA ASN A 37 6.73 -13.69 -20.82
C ASN A 37 7.26 -12.56 -19.92
N THR A 38 7.48 -12.83 -18.65
CA THR A 38 8.11 -11.89 -17.72
C THR A 38 9.63 -11.94 -17.87
N VAL A 39 10.24 -10.78 -18.18
CA VAL A 39 11.67 -10.65 -18.49
C VAL A 39 12.26 -9.48 -17.72
N LEU A 40 13.28 -9.75 -16.92
CA LEU A 40 14.07 -8.76 -16.20
C LEU A 40 15.49 -8.69 -16.78
N LEU A 41 16.04 -7.48 -16.86
CA LEU A 41 17.46 -7.23 -17.03
C LEU A 41 18.01 -6.68 -15.72
N ALA A 42 19.01 -7.35 -15.15
CA ALA A 42 19.78 -6.82 -14.04
C ALA A 42 21.21 -6.51 -14.49
N THR A 43 21.75 -5.42 -13.98
CA THR A 43 23.14 -4.99 -14.20
C THR A 43 23.78 -4.61 -12.87
N VAL A 44 25.08 -4.82 -12.75
CA VAL A 44 25.86 -4.34 -11.60
C VAL A 44 27.09 -3.60 -12.12
N CYS A 45 27.39 -2.47 -11.46
CA CYS A 45 28.64 -1.73 -11.64
C CYS A 45 29.18 -1.40 -10.26
N ALA A 46 30.50 -1.46 -10.10
CA ALA A 46 31.17 -1.06 -8.90
C ALA A 46 32.27 -0.04 -9.18
N ALA A 47 32.49 0.91 -8.28
CA ALA A 47 33.65 1.77 -8.30
C ALA A 47 34.92 0.90 -8.16
N LYS A 48 36.06 1.40 -8.66
CA LYS A 48 37.33 0.70 -8.53
C LYS A 48 37.86 0.75 -7.11
N ASP A 49 37.79 1.94 -6.55
CA ASP A 49 38.37 2.25 -5.24
C ASP A 49 37.27 2.83 -4.33
N ALA A 50 37.40 2.66 -3.04
CA ALA A 50 36.51 3.28 -2.06
C ALA A 50 36.78 4.80 -1.97
N VAL A 51 35.79 5.57 -1.56
CA VAL A 51 36.00 6.98 -1.21
C VAL A 51 36.76 7.00 0.12
N PRO A 52 37.89 7.75 0.22
CA PRO A 52 38.64 7.83 1.47
C PRO A 52 37.77 8.17 2.68
N GLY A 53 37.93 7.45 3.78
CA GLY A 53 37.14 7.63 5.00
C GLY A 53 35.77 6.96 5.02
N THR A 54 35.41 6.18 3.98
CA THR A 54 34.18 5.39 4.01
C THR A 54 34.39 4.11 4.83
N ASP A 55 33.55 3.92 5.86
CA ASP A 55 33.59 2.79 6.81
C ASP A 55 32.40 1.84 6.67
N PHE A 56 31.57 2.03 5.63
CA PHE A 56 30.40 1.20 5.35
C PHE A 56 30.35 0.75 3.90
N MET A 57 29.50 -0.21 3.58
CA MET A 57 29.25 -0.69 2.21
C MET A 57 28.21 0.20 1.51
N PRO A 58 28.60 1.08 0.56
CA PRO A 58 27.67 1.95 -0.18
C PRO A 58 26.98 1.19 -1.32
N LEU A 59 26.03 0.33 -0.97
CA LEU A 59 25.20 -0.40 -1.93
C LEU A 59 23.94 0.39 -2.25
N GLN A 60 23.68 0.60 -3.54
CA GLN A 60 22.40 1.09 -4.03
C GLN A 60 21.75 0.06 -4.97
N VAL A 61 20.52 -0.32 -4.65
CA VAL A 61 19.70 -1.19 -5.49
C VAL A 61 18.49 -0.41 -5.99
N ASP A 62 18.26 -0.43 -7.31
CA ASP A 62 17.09 0.16 -7.95
C ASP A 62 16.37 -0.87 -8.82
N TYR A 63 15.14 -1.17 -8.46
CA TYR A 63 14.18 -1.93 -9.27
C TYR A 63 13.22 -0.96 -9.96
N ARG A 64 13.05 -1.13 -11.28
CA ARG A 64 12.21 -0.25 -12.08
C ARG A 64 11.31 -1.03 -13.02
N GLU A 65 10.03 -0.67 -13.02
CA GLU A 65 9.04 -1.17 -13.97
C GLU A 65 8.74 -0.10 -15.02
N GLN A 66 8.85 -0.47 -16.27
CA GLN A 66 8.54 0.42 -17.39
C GLN A 66 7.16 0.07 -17.96
N TYR A 67 6.31 1.05 -18.21
CA TYR A 67 5.00 0.82 -18.82
C TYR A 67 5.09 0.17 -20.20
N SER A 68 6.20 0.42 -20.93
CA SER A 68 6.50 -0.22 -22.19
C SER A 68 6.61 -1.75 -22.08
N ALA A 69 7.02 -2.29 -20.93
CA ALA A 69 7.12 -3.74 -20.69
C ALA A 69 5.75 -4.45 -20.81
N ALA A 70 4.67 -3.76 -20.46
CA ALA A 70 3.29 -4.24 -20.60
C ALA A 70 2.57 -3.65 -21.83
N GLY A 71 3.28 -2.98 -22.74
CA GLY A 71 2.69 -2.33 -23.92
C GLY A 71 1.77 -1.15 -23.59
N ARG A 72 1.98 -0.49 -22.45
CA ARG A 72 1.13 0.60 -21.91
C ARG A 72 1.86 1.94 -21.93
N PHE A 73 1.09 3.03 -21.83
CA PHE A 73 1.61 4.36 -21.59
C PHE A 73 1.41 4.78 -20.13
N PRO A 74 2.38 5.50 -19.52
CA PRO A 74 2.19 6.10 -18.21
C PRO A 74 0.97 7.04 -18.19
N GLY A 75 0.20 7.01 -17.09
CA GLY A 75 -1.02 7.81 -16.91
C GLY A 75 -0.78 9.32 -16.81
N GLY A 76 0.39 9.74 -16.33
CA GLY A 76 0.74 11.14 -16.11
C GLY A 76 0.77 12.00 -17.36
N PHE A 77 0.77 13.34 -17.17
CA PHE A 77 0.75 14.32 -18.27
C PHE A 77 1.93 14.18 -19.22
N THR A 78 3.14 13.97 -18.70
CA THR A 78 4.37 13.85 -19.48
C THR A 78 4.50 12.54 -20.27
N LYS A 79 3.62 11.56 -19.99
CA LYS A 79 3.68 10.20 -20.56
C LYS A 79 5.04 9.54 -20.42
N ARG A 80 5.71 9.80 -19.30
CA ARG A 80 7.02 9.26 -18.93
C ARG A 80 6.99 8.80 -17.49
N GLU A 81 7.72 7.74 -17.18
CA GLU A 81 7.96 7.26 -15.82
C GLU A 81 8.61 8.38 -14.98
N GLY A 82 8.10 8.57 -13.77
CA GLY A 82 8.56 9.59 -12.84
C GLY A 82 9.35 9.02 -11.68
N LYS A 83 8.98 9.43 -10.46
CA LYS A 83 9.55 8.86 -9.24
C LYS A 83 9.18 7.39 -9.14
N PRO A 84 10.02 6.56 -8.47
CA PRO A 84 9.68 5.18 -8.19
C PRO A 84 8.33 5.06 -7.47
N SER A 85 7.54 4.06 -7.83
CA SER A 85 6.33 3.68 -7.10
C SER A 85 6.69 3.05 -5.75
N ASP A 86 5.70 2.95 -4.84
CA ASP A 86 5.89 2.28 -3.56
C ASP A 86 6.35 0.82 -3.77
N ASN A 87 5.77 0.12 -4.77
CA ASN A 87 6.15 -1.25 -5.12
C ASN A 87 7.60 -1.35 -5.61
N GLU A 88 8.05 -0.46 -6.47
CA GLU A 88 9.45 -0.41 -6.94
C GLU A 88 10.43 -0.17 -5.78
N ILE A 89 10.07 0.71 -4.84
CA ILE A 89 10.89 0.98 -3.65
C ILE A 89 10.94 -0.23 -2.73
N LEU A 90 9.81 -0.88 -2.50
CA LEU A 90 9.74 -2.07 -1.63
C LEU A 90 10.54 -3.23 -2.21
N THR A 91 10.40 -3.51 -3.51
CA THR A 91 11.19 -4.54 -4.21
C THR A 91 12.69 -4.23 -4.15
N SER A 92 13.09 -2.97 -4.41
CA SER A 92 14.50 -2.55 -4.27
C SER A 92 15.04 -2.83 -2.86
N ARG A 93 14.23 -2.60 -1.81
CA ARG A 93 14.62 -2.85 -0.42
C ARG A 93 14.74 -4.33 -0.09
N LEU A 94 13.88 -5.20 -0.63
CA LEU A 94 13.98 -6.64 -0.45
C LEU A 94 15.31 -7.14 -0.99
N VAL A 95 15.65 -6.77 -2.23
CA VAL A 95 16.90 -7.16 -2.89
C VAL A 95 18.13 -6.60 -2.16
N ASP A 96 18.11 -5.31 -1.75
CA ASP A 96 19.23 -4.70 -0.98
C ASP A 96 19.51 -5.49 0.30
N ARG A 97 18.46 -5.80 1.08
CA ARG A 97 18.58 -6.51 2.35
C ARG A 97 19.11 -7.94 2.19
N ALA A 98 18.75 -8.59 1.08
CA ALA A 98 19.22 -9.93 0.79
C ALA A 98 20.68 -9.95 0.28
N LEU A 99 21.12 -8.93 -0.48
CA LEU A 99 22.46 -8.87 -1.06
C LEU A 99 23.51 -8.29 -0.09
N ARG A 100 23.16 -7.26 0.65
CA ARG A 100 24.08 -6.47 1.49
C ARG A 100 24.95 -7.31 2.43
N PRO A 101 24.41 -8.30 3.17
CA PRO A 101 25.19 -9.12 4.09
C PRO A 101 26.23 -10.04 3.43
N LEU A 102 26.23 -10.16 2.11
CA LEU A 102 27.07 -11.10 1.35
C LEU A 102 28.33 -10.45 0.77
N PHE A 103 28.50 -9.15 0.94
CA PHE A 103 29.75 -8.47 0.66
C PHE A 103 30.73 -8.62 1.83
N PRO A 104 32.03 -8.69 1.53
CA PRO A 104 33.04 -8.66 2.60
C PRO A 104 32.89 -7.42 3.50
N SER A 105 33.05 -7.57 4.80
CA SER A 105 32.86 -6.46 5.76
C SER A 105 33.81 -5.28 5.54
N ASN A 106 34.95 -5.52 4.90
CA ASN A 106 35.96 -4.52 4.53
C ASN A 106 35.87 -4.04 3.07
N TYR A 107 34.73 -4.30 2.40
CA TYR A 107 34.51 -3.80 1.04
C TYR A 107 33.68 -2.51 1.06
N HIS A 108 34.32 -1.38 0.73
CA HIS A 108 33.74 -0.03 0.84
C HIS A 108 33.61 0.71 -0.48
N ALA A 109 33.93 0.09 -1.61
CA ALA A 109 33.70 0.66 -2.93
C ALA A 109 32.20 0.72 -3.25
N GLU A 110 31.75 1.81 -3.88
CA GLU A 110 30.34 2.00 -4.24
C GLU A 110 29.86 0.94 -5.24
N VAL A 111 28.73 0.32 -4.97
CA VAL A 111 28.07 -0.67 -5.86
C VAL A 111 26.67 -0.25 -6.19
N TYR A 112 26.37 -0.23 -7.49
CA TYR A 112 25.06 0.07 -8.02
C TYR A 112 24.49 -1.12 -8.76
N VAL A 113 23.34 -1.63 -8.27
CA VAL A 113 22.58 -2.73 -8.89
C VAL A 113 21.30 -2.16 -9.45
N GLN A 114 21.11 -2.30 -10.78
CA GLN A 114 19.90 -1.86 -11.44
C GLN A 114 19.15 -3.03 -12.05
N ILE A 115 17.87 -3.14 -11.73
CA ILE A 115 16.97 -4.19 -12.21
C ILE A 115 15.83 -3.53 -12.98
N MET A 116 15.63 -3.93 -14.24
CA MET A 116 14.61 -3.34 -15.10
C MET A 116 13.66 -4.41 -15.63
N LEU A 117 12.35 -4.18 -15.47
CA LEU A 117 11.32 -4.97 -16.11
C LEU A 117 11.25 -4.61 -17.60
N LEU A 118 11.54 -5.57 -18.48
CA LEU A 118 11.56 -5.38 -19.93
C LEU A 118 10.32 -5.94 -20.64
N SER A 119 9.68 -6.94 -20.05
CA SER A 119 8.46 -7.55 -20.58
C SER A 119 7.64 -8.17 -19.46
N ALA A 120 6.31 -8.02 -19.49
CA ALA A 120 5.37 -8.67 -18.61
C ALA A 120 3.98 -8.75 -19.25
N ASP A 121 3.30 -9.89 -19.07
CA ASP A 121 1.95 -10.12 -19.59
C ASP A 121 0.87 -10.13 -18.47
N GLY A 122 1.28 -9.90 -17.21
CA GLY A 122 0.39 -9.92 -16.05
C GLY A 122 0.05 -11.33 -15.56
N VAL A 123 0.82 -12.36 -15.96
CA VAL A 123 0.69 -13.73 -15.44
C VAL A 123 1.64 -13.96 -14.29
N ASP A 124 2.95 -13.90 -14.56
CA ASP A 124 3.99 -14.10 -13.56
C ASP A 124 4.39 -12.78 -12.90
N GLN A 125 4.65 -12.80 -11.60
CA GLN A 125 5.02 -11.61 -10.81
C GLN A 125 6.51 -11.28 -10.99
N PRO A 126 6.87 -10.10 -11.50
CA PRO A 126 8.27 -9.77 -11.81
C PRO A 126 9.13 -9.56 -10.56
N ASP A 127 8.57 -9.03 -9.49
CA ASP A 127 9.28 -8.79 -8.23
C ASP A 127 9.81 -10.09 -7.59
N ALA A 128 9.10 -11.22 -7.80
CA ALA A 128 9.55 -12.54 -7.36
C ALA A 128 10.84 -13.04 -8.06
N LEU A 129 11.27 -12.36 -9.12
CA LEU A 129 12.49 -12.69 -9.88
C LEU A 129 13.60 -11.66 -9.66
N ALA A 130 13.33 -10.56 -8.96
CA ALA A 130 14.24 -9.43 -8.86
C ALA A 130 15.54 -9.79 -8.12
N GLY A 131 15.46 -10.50 -7.00
CA GLY A 131 16.63 -10.95 -6.25
C GLY A 131 17.48 -11.95 -7.03
N LEU A 132 16.86 -12.91 -7.72
CA LEU A 132 17.57 -13.81 -8.62
C LEU A 132 18.28 -13.06 -9.75
N ALA A 133 17.63 -12.06 -10.37
CA ALA A 133 18.21 -11.30 -11.46
C ALA A 133 19.41 -10.48 -10.98
N ALA A 134 19.30 -9.81 -9.83
CA ALA A 134 20.39 -9.06 -9.22
C ALA A 134 21.59 -9.97 -8.87
N SER A 135 21.34 -11.08 -8.20
CA SER A 135 22.38 -12.03 -7.82
C SER A 135 23.04 -12.69 -9.05
N ALA A 136 22.27 -13.00 -10.10
CA ALA A 136 22.82 -13.50 -11.36
C ALA A 136 23.72 -12.47 -12.07
N ALA A 137 23.39 -11.16 -11.99
CA ALA A 137 24.30 -10.12 -12.47
C ALA A 137 25.59 -10.06 -11.66
N MET A 138 25.52 -10.22 -10.31
CA MET A 138 26.69 -10.35 -9.45
C MET A 138 27.54 -11.59 -9.84
N ALA A 139 26.91 -12.73 -10.13
CA ALA A 139 27.58 -13.95 -10.57
C ALA A 139 28.32 -13.77 -11.92
N CYS A 140 27.87 -12.83 -12.75
CA CYS A 140 28.52 -12.48 -14.01
C CYS A 140 29.67 -11.49 -13.86
N SER A 141 29.98 -11.03 -12.64
CA SER A 141 30.99 -10.02 -12.33
C SER A 141 32.16 -10.61 -11.52
N ASP A 142 33.25 -9.87 -11.47
CA ASP A 142 34.40 -10.13 -10.60
C ASP A 142 34.36 -9.30 -9.30
N ILE A 143 33.26 -8.63 -9.03
CA ILE A 143 33.04 -7.90 -7.77
C ILE A 143 33.12 -8.90 -6.59
N PRO A 144 33.80 -8.56 -5.48
CA PRO A 144 33.85 -9.39 -4.30
C PRO A 144 32.44 -9.67 -3.75
N PHE A 145 32.08 -10.95 -3.73
CA PHE A 145 30.78 -11.41 -3.27
C PHE A 145 30.91 -12.87 -2.89
N GLU A 146 30.54 -13.22 -1.66
CA GLU A 146 30.89 -14.53 -1.08
C GLU A 146 29.96 -15.63 -1.56
N PHE A 147 28.65 -15.38 -1.56
CA PHE A 147 27.63 -16.37 -1.90
C PHE A 147 26.57 -15.77 -2.84
N TYR A 148 25.89 -16.62 -3.62
CA TYR A 148 24.77 -16.20 -4.45
C TYR A 148 23.45 -16.51 -3.76
N ILE A 149 22.49 -15.60 -3.97
CA ILE A 149 21.14 -15.74 -3.44
C ILE A 149 20.13 -15.98 -4.57
N SER A 150 18.95 -16.39 -4.16
CA SER A 150 17.73 -16.15 -4.92
C SER A 150 16.63 -15.69 -3.97
N GLU A 151 15.65 -15.04 -4.55
CA GLU A 151 14.37 -14.75 -3.92
C GLU A 151 13.28 -15.57 -4.60
N VAL A 152 12.31 -16.01 -3.82
CA VAL A 152 11.07 -16.59 -4.33
C VAL A 152 9.89 -16.02 -3.54
N ARG A 153 8.76 -15.87 -4.23
CA ARG A 153 7.49 -15.64 -3.56
C ARG A 153 6.87 -16.97 -3.18
N VAL A 154 6.36 -17.07 -1.97
CA VAL A 154 5.64 -18.25 -1.48
C VAL A 154 4.23 -17.83 -1.09
N ALA A 155 3.23 -18.44 -1.71
CA ALA A 155 1.85 -18.34 -1.28
C ALA A 155 1.37 -19.65 -0.63
N ARG A 156 0.48 -19.54 0.38
CA ARG A 156 -0.28 -20.69 0.85
C ARG A 156 -1.70 -20.62 0.29
N ILE A 157 -2.08 -21.66 -0.45
CA ILE A 157 -3.37 -21.75 -1.13
C ILE A 157 -3.99 -23.08 -0.75
N ASN A 158 -5.14 -23.07 -0.07
CA ASN A 158 -5.81 -24.29 0.42
C ASN A 158 -4.90 -25.21 1.28
N GLY A 159 -3.95 -24.62 2.01
CA GLY A 159 -3.00 -25.32 2.85
C GLY A 159 -1.74 -25.83 2.13
N GLU A 160 -1.61 -25.65 0.83
CA GLU A 160 -0.44 -26.01 0.04
C GLU A 160 0.46 -24.81 -0.23
N TYR A 161 1.78 -24.99 -0.28
CA TYR A 161 2.77 -23.95 -0.55
C TYR A 161 3.09 -23.90 -2.04
N VAL A 162 2.83 -22.76 -2.67
CA VAL A 162 3.05 -22.52 -4.10
C VAL A 162 4.21 -21.53 -4.27
N ILE A 163 5.22 -21.92 -5.04
CA ILE A 163 6.42 -21.11 -5.32
C ILE A 163 6.17 -20.25 -6.56
N ASN A 164 6.47 -18.96 -6.46
CA ASN A 164 6.25 -17.96 -7.50
C ASN A 164 4.85 -18.06 -8.10
N PRO A 165 3.79 -17.91 -7.27
CA PRO A 165 2.41 -18.00 -7.72
C PRO A 165 2.11 -16.93 -8.77
N THR A 166 1.18 -17.23 -9.67
CA THR A 166 0.66 -16.23 -10.61
C THR A 166 -0.21 -15.19 -9.91
N PHE A 167 -0.45 -14.04 -10.55
CA PHE A 167 -1.39 -13.02 -10.03
C PHE A 167 -2.78 -13.60 -9.75
N GLU A 168 -3.26 -14.55 -10.57
CA GLU A 168 -4.56 -15.18 -10.36
C GLU A 168 -4.58 -16.12 -9.14
N GLN A 169 -3.51 -16.87 -8.93
CA GLN A 169 -3.36 -17.74 -7.77
C GLN A 169 -3.30 -16.93 -6.46
N MET A 170 -2.65 -15.77 -6.47
CA MET A 170 -2.56 -14.89 -5.30
C MET A 170 -3.91 -14.46 -4.74
N LYS A 171 -4.95 -14.35 -5.56
CA LYS A 171 -6.30 -13.99 -5.10
C LYS A 171 -6.88 -14.97 -4.07
N GLN A 172 -6.42 -16.22 -4.08
CA GLN A 172 -6.89 -17.29 -3.20
C GLN A 172 -5.94 -17.53 -2.01
N ALA A 173 -4.81 -16.81 -1.95
CA ALA A 173 -3.80 -17.01 -0.94
C ALA A 173 -4.25 -16.46 0.43
N ASP A 174 -3.87 -17.17 1.48
CA ASP A 174 -3.95 -16.72 2.87
C ASP A 174 -2.58 -16.38 3.47
N MET A 175 -1.51 -16.60 2.70
CA MET A 175 -0.13 -16.21 2.99
C MET A 175 0.54 -15.73 1.71
N ASP A 176 1.30 -14.64 1.80
CA ASP A 176 2.12 -14.05 0.75
C ASP A 176 3.47 -13.65 1.36
N LEU A 177 4.53 -14.39 1.04
CA LEU A 177 5.87 -14.17 1.56
C LEU A 177 6.88 -14.02 0.42
N MET A 178 7.76 -13.03 0.53
CA MET A 178 9.04 -12.99 -0.19
C MET A 178 10.12 -13.57 0.71
N VAL A 179 10.87 -14.52 0.20
CA VAL A 179 11.94 -15.20 0.92
C VAL A 179 13.21 -15.14 0.10
N GLY A 180 14.24 -14.50 0.66
CA GLY A 180 15.60 -14.47 0.12
C GLY A 180 16.50 -15.43 0.88
N ALA A 181 17.27 -16.25 0.16
CA ALA A 181 18.16 -17.23 0.77
C ALA A 181 19.40 -17.48 -0.10
N THR A 182 20.49 -17.89 0.57
CA THR A 182 21.61 -18.57 -0.08
C THR A 182 21.28 -20.06 -0.24
N LYS A 183 22.21 -20.81 -0.77
CA LYS A 183 22.09 -22.28 -0.83
C LYS A 183 21.89 -22.92 0.55
N ASP A 184 22.50 -22.37 1.57
CA ASP A 184 22.58 -22.98 2.90
C ASP A 184 21.67 -22.29 3.93
N ASN A 185 21.39 -20.99 3.76
CA ASN A 185 20.77 -20.17 4.80
C ASN A 185 19.67 -19.24 4.29
N ILE A 186 18.61 -19.08 5.09
CA ILE A 186 17.63 -18.00 4.91
C ILE A 186 18.28 -16.67 5.32
N MET A 187 18.14 -15.65 4.48
CA MET A 187 18.72 -14.31 4.70
C MET A 187 17.67 -13.25 4.98
N MET A 188 16.55 -13.30 4.27
CA MET A 188 15.50 -12.27 4.34
C MET A 188 14.13 -12.91 4.18
N VAL A 189 13.17 -12.44 4.98
CA VAL A 189 11.74 -12.79 4.85
C VAL A 189 10.91 -11.52 5.00
N GLU A 190 9.95 -11.32 4.15
CA GLU A 190 8.95 -10.27 4.32
C GLU A 190 7.61 -10.68 3.70
N GLY A 191 6.51 -10.42 4.41
CA GLY A 191 5.20 -10.70 3.84
C GLY A 191 4.05 -10.52 4.80
N GLU A 192 2.90 -10.97 4.32
CA GLU A 192 1.61 -10.86 5.02
C GLU A 192 0.86 -12.17 5.03
N MET A 193 -0.05 -12.31 5.99
CA MET A 193 -0.85 -13.51 6.12
C MET A 193 -2.17 -13.26 6.85
N LYS A 194 -3.11 -14.17 6.66
CA LYS A 194 -4.46 -14.09 7.25
C LYS A 194 -4.54 -14.99 8.48
N GLU A 195 -3.94 -14.53 9.59
CA GLU A 195 -3.92 -15.24 10.88
C GLU A 195 -3.36 -16.68 10.77
N VAL A 196 -2.23 -16.80 10.10
CA VAL A 196 -1.54 -18.07 9.88
C VAL A 196 -0.72 -18.46 11.12
N SER A 197 -0.57 -19.75 11.39
CA SER A 197 0.20 -20.23 12.52
C SER A 197 1.72 -20.03 12.33
N GLU A 198 2.46 -19.94 13.42
CA GLU A 198 3.92 -19.86 13.42
C GLU A 198 4.56 -21.08 12.74
N LEU A 199 3.96 -22.27 12.89
CA LEU A 199 4.43 -23.51 12.26
C LEU A 199 4.25 -23.46 10.72
N ASP A 200 3.14 -22.93 10.24
CA ASP A 200 2.90 -22.76 8.79
C ASP A 200 3.92 -21.79 8.19
N LEU A 201 4.29 -20.72 8.90
CA LEU A 201 5.36 -19.83 8.47
C LEU A 201 6.70 -20.59 8.32
N ILE A 202 7.10 -21.39 9.31
CA ILE A 202 8.32 -22.21 9.24
C ILE A 202 8.27 -23.18 8.04
N ASN A 203 7.14 -23.81 7.80
CA ASN A 203 6.98 -24.73 6.67
C ASN A 203 7.07 -24.02 5.32
N ALA A 204 6.51 -22.80 5.22
CA ALA A 204 6.64 -21.96 4.03
C ALA A 204 8.11 -21.58 3.76
N LEU A 205 8.89 -21.24 4.81
CA LEU A 205 10.31 -20.94 4.70
C LEU A 205 11.11 -22.17 4.23
N LYS A 206 10.79 -23.35 4.73
CA LYS A 206 11.42 -24.62 4.26
C LYS A 206 11.12 -24.85 2.78
N ALA A 207 9.87 -24.69 2.35
CA ALA A 207 9.48 -24.85 0.95
C ALA A 207 10.18 -23.83 0.02
N ALA A 208 10.29 -22.57 0.47
CA ALA A 208 11.05 -21.54 -0.24
C ALA A 208 12.53 -21.91 -0.40
N HIS A 209 13.17 -22.32 0.70
CA HIS A 209 14.60 -22.64 0.71
C HIS A 209 14.91 -23.81 -0.25
N GLU A 210 14.12 -24.88 -0.24
CA GLU A 210 14.28 -26.00 -1.17
C GLU A 210 14.16 -25.55 -2.65
N ALA A 211 13.29 -24.58 -2.96
CA ALA A 211 13.16 -24.05 -4.30
C ALA A 211 14.33 -23.12 -4.69
N ILE A 212 14.94 -22.43 -3.73
CA ILE A 212 16.06 -21.49 -3.95
C ILE A 212 17.39 -22.23 -4.20
N LYS A 213 17.66 -23.32 -3.52
CA LYS A 213 18.94 -24.08 -3.62
C LYS A 213 19.39 -24.35 -5.06
N PRO A 214 18.53 -24.86 -5.97
CA PRO A 214 18.93 -25.06 -7.37
C PRO A 214 19.27 -23.76 -8.09
N MET A 215 18.58 -22.65 -7.75
CA MET A 215 18.83 -21.34 -8.36
C MET A 215 20.20 -20.79 -7.98
N CYS A 216 20.64 -20.97 -6.73
CA CYS A 216 21.98 -20.61 -6.28
C CYS A 216 23.04 -21.49 -6.95
N THR A 217 22.79 -22.80 -7.05
CA THR A 217 23.72 -23.75 -7.69
C THR A 217 24.00 -23.39 -9.16
N VAL A 218 22.97 -23.00 -9.89
CA VAL A 218 23.08 -22.58 -11.31
C VAL A 218 23.90 -21.29 -11.45
N GLN A 219 23.83 -20.39 -10.48
CA GLN A 219 24.63 -19.16 -10.46
C GLN A 219 26.10 -19.46 -10.16
N ASP A 220 26.42 -20.39 -9.27
CA ASP A 220 27.78 -20.89 -9.03
C ASP A 220 28.39 -21.50 -10.31
N GLU A 221 27.60 -22.29 -11.04
CA GLU A 221 28.02 -22.85 -12.33
C GLU A 221 28.27 -21.76 -13.37
N LEU A 222 27.39 -20.77 -13.46
CA LEU A 222 27.49 -19.65 -14.40
C LEU A 222 28.76 -18.83 -14.13
N ASN A 223 29.02 -18.51 -12.87
CA ASN A 223 30.18 -17.76 -12.42
C ASN A 223 31.50 -18.47 -12.84
N LYS A 224 31.61 -19.77 -12.60
CA LYS A 224 32.75 -20.59 -12.99
C LYS A 224 32.92 -20.69 -14.50
N GLU A 225 31.84 -20.89 -15.24
CA GLU A 225 31.88 -20.97 -16.72
C GLU A 225 32.33 -19.67 -17.36
N LEU A 226 32.03 -18.51 -16.72
CA LEU A 226 32.48 -17.19 -17.14
C LEU A 226 33.92 -16.87 -16.70
N GLY A 227 34.54 -17.67 -15.83
CA GLY A 227 35.85 -17.41 -15.25
C GLY A 227 35.85 -16.18 -14.32
N LYS A 228 34.72 -15.96 -13.63
CA LYS A 228 34.49 -14.85 -12.68
C LYS A 228 34.57 -15.33 -11.21
N ASP A 229 35.02 -16.54 -10.99
CA ASP A 229 35.32 -17.11 -9.67
C ASP A 229 36.55 -16.48 -9.02
N VAL A 230 37.45 -15.91 -9.84
CA VAL A 230 38.54 -15.07 -9.36
C VAL A 230 38.01 -13.64 -9.22
N LYS A 231 37.86 -13.18 -7.99
CA LYS A 231 37.38 -11.85 -7.70
C LYS A 231 38.48 -10.82 -7.81
N ARG A 232 38.11 -9.55 -8.14
CA ARG A 232 39.07 -8.44 -8.23
C ARG A 232 39.67 -8.14 -6.88
N GLU A 233 40.93 -7.70 -6.87
CA GLU A 233 41.51 -7.04 -5.71
C GLU A 233 40.84 -5.68 -5.51
N TYR A 234 40.70 -5.26 -4.27
CA TYR A 234 40.09 -4.00 -3.88
C TYR A 234 40.86 -3.35 -2.72
N ASP A 235 40.76 -2.06 -2.61
CA ASP A 235 41.33 -1.35 -1.48
C ASP A 235 40.46 -1.62 -0.23
N HIS A 236 41.15 -1.80 0.86
CA HIS A 236 40.56 -2.02 2.18
C HIS A 236 41.51 -1.47 3.24
N GLU A 237 41.01 -1.32 4.45
CA GLU A 237 41.80 -0.82 5.56
C GLU A 237 43.01 -1.72 5.82
N VAL A 238 44.12 -1.10 6.04
CA VAL A 238 45.29 -1.76 6.60
C VAL A 238 45.17 -1.65 8.13
N ASN A 239 45.04 -2.79 8.80
CA ASN A 239 44.87 -2.78 10.25
C ASN A 239 46.23 -2.69 10.95
N ASP A 240 46.29 -1.87 12.00
CA ASP A 240 47.35 -1.91 13.02
C ASP A 240 46.98 -2.94 14.09
N GLU A 241 47.45 -4.16 13.90
CA GLU A 241 47.09 -5.28 14.79
C GLU A 241 47.65 -5.07 16.20
N ASP A 242 48.76 -4.37 16.38
CA ASP A 242 49.34 -4.06 17.70
C ASP A 242 48.43 -3.09 18.45
N LEU A 243 47.96 -2.04 17.80
CA LEU A 243 46.98 -1.08 18.37
C LEU A 243 45.64 -1.80 18.67
N ARG A 244 45.16 -2.62 17.75
CA ARG A 244 43.90 -3.36 17.91
C ARG A 244 43.98 -4.33 19.11
N GLU A 245 45.06 -5.07 19.26
CA GLU A 245 45.28 -5.98 20.41
C GLU A 245 45.38 -5.18 21.70
N LYS A 246 46.12 -4.06 21.72
CA LYS A 246 46.23 -3.19 22.88
C LYS A 246 44.85 -2.71 23.32
N MET A 247 44.03 -2.15 22.39
CA MET A 247 42.70 -1.64 22.70
C MET A 247 41.82 -2.76 23.25
N ASN A 248 41.82 -3.94 22.63
CA ASN A 248 41.03 -5.05 23.11
C ASN A 248 41.41 -5.46 24.54
N ASN A 249 42.70 -5.49 24.85
CA ASN A 249 43.19 -5.85 26.17
C ASN A 249 42.88 -4.80 27.26
N GLU A 250 42.95 -3.52 26.90
CA GLU A 250 42.77 -2.43 27.86
C GLU A 250 41.30 -1.99 28.01
N LEU A 251 40.50 -1.98 26.91
CA LEU A 251 39.17 -1.40 26.91
C LEU A 251 38.03 -2.41 27.04
N TYR A 252 38.28 -3.71 26.74
CA TYR A 252 37.22 -4.72 26.80
C TYR A 252 36.56 -4.80 28.19
N GLN A 253 37.35 -4.87 29.25
CA GLN A 253 36.83 -5.05 30.62
C GLN A 253 36.07 -3.76 31.09
N PRO A 254 36.59 -2.54 30.92
CA PRO A 254 35.81 -1.33 31.18
C PRO A 254 34.46 -1.28 30.48
N VAL A 255 34.43 -1.60 29.20
CA VAL A 255 33.17 -1.62 28.41
C VAL A 255 32.20 -2.70 28.95
N TYR A 256 32.74 -3.90 29.26
CA TYR A 256 31.93 -4.98 29.84
C TYR A 256 31.32 -4.57 31.18
N ASP A 257 32.09 -3.91 32.05
CA ASP A 257 31.64 -3.46 33.37
C ASP A 257 30.62 -2.33 33.28
N ILE A 258 30.73 -1.41 32.30
CA ILE A 258 29.71 -0.40 32.00
C ILE A 258 28.42 -1.08 31.52
N THR A 259 28.53 -2.02 30.59
CA THR A 259 27.38 -2.77 30.05
C THR A 259 26.60 -3.46 31.18
N LYS A 260 27.30 -4.01 32.16
CA LYS A 260 26.73 -4.69 33.34
C LYS A 260 25.94 -3.76 34.27
N GLN A 261 26.20 -2.47 34.25
CA GLN A 261 25.50 -1.48 35.08
C GLN A 261 24.08 -1.20 34.60
N ALA A 262 23.75 -1.57 33.34
CA ALA A 262 22.43 -1.37 32.77
C ALA A 262 21.94 0.11 32.81
N LEU A 263 22.83 1.03 32.47
CA LEU A 263 22.58 2.46 32.45
C LEU A 263 21.50 2.84 31.41
N PRO A 264 20.76 3.95 31.63
CA PRO A 264 19.95 4.57 30.60
C PRO A 264 20.75 4.85 29.34
N LYS A 265 20.09 4.92 28.17
CA LYS A 265 20.75 5.02 26.86
C LYS A 265 21.81 6.11 26.82
N GLN A 266 21.47 7.36 27.15
CA GLN A 266 22.40 8.49 27.07
C GLN A 266 23.59 8.33 28.04
N GLU A 267 23.32 7.96 29.28
CA GLU A 267 24.37 7.76 30.29
C GLU A 267 25.33 6.63 29.90
N ARG A 268 24.82 5.60 29.24
CA ARG A 268 25.62 4.47 28.73
C ARG A 268 26.52 4.92 27.59
N HIS A 269 25.98 5.66 26.62
CA HIS A 269 26.76 6.22 25.50
C HIS A 269 27.83 7.16 26.02
N ASP A 270 27.49 8.12 26.89
CA ASP A 270 28.48 9.04 27.50
C ASP A 270 29.60 8.29 28.24
N ALA A 271 29.25 7.17 28.90
CA ALA A 271 30.25 6.34 29.58
C ALA A 271 31.16 5.61 28.60
N PHE A 272 30.63 5.11 27.48
CA PHE A 272 31.42 4.47 26.42
C PHE A 272 32.33 5.50 25.72
N ASP A 273 31.81 6.65 25.35
CA ASP A 273 32.56 7.73 24.70
C ASP A 273 33.73 8.20 25.61
N LYS A 274 33.47 8.21 26.91
CA LYS A 274 34.55 8.57 27.88
C LYS A 274 35.68 7.53 27.88
N VAL A 275 35.39 6.25 27.79
CA VAL A 275 36.40 5.17 27.73
C VAL A 275 37.32 5.35 26.52
N LEU A 276 36.74 5.66 25.35
CA LEU A 276 37.51 5.91 24.14
C LEU A 276 38.33 7.22 24.28
N THR A 277 37.70 8.30 24.75
CA THR A 277 38.36 9.58 24.93
C THR A 277 39.57 9.48 25.86
N ASP A 278 39.41 8.87 27.04
CA ASP A 278 40.48 8.64 28.01
C ASP A 278 41.64 7.85 27.37
N PHE A 279 41.34 6.81 26.56
CA PHE A 279 42.37 6.05 25.86
C PHE A 279 43.10 6.88 24.80
N LEU A 280 42.39 7.68 23.99
CA LEU A 280 43.02 8.52 22.97
C LEU A 280 43.89 9.59 23.56
N GLU A 281 43.48 10.22 24.69
CA GLU A 281 44.32 11.19 25.42
C GLU A 281 45.64 10.58 25.94
N GLU A 282 45.57 9.34 26.47
CA GLU A 282 46.76 8.60 26.90
C GLU A 282 47.65 8.17 25.72
N TYR A 283 47.05 7.77 24.60
CA TYR A 283 47.76 7.43 23.39
C TYR A 283 48.51 8.60 22.80
N ASP A 284 47.87 9.76 22.70
CA ASP A 284 48.46 11.01 22.21
C ASP A 284 49.62 11.43 23.08
N ALA A 285 49.45 11.42 24.39
CA ALA A 285 50.50 11.76 25.33
C ALA A 285 51.73 10.85 25.20
N ALA A 286 51.51 9.56 24.89
CA ALA A 286 52.59 8.58 24.72
C ALA A 286 53.34 8.75 23.38
N HIS A 287 52.67 9.25 22.32
CA HIS A 287 53.23 9.29 20.96
C HIS A 287 53.47 10.68 20.43
N ALA A 288 53.22 11.74 21.23
CA ALA A 288 53.39 13.15 20.87
C ALA A 288 54.82 13.52 20.37
N ALA A 289 55.83 12.71 20.68
CA ALA A 289 57.22 12.93 20.21
C ALA A 289 57.54 12.20 18.92
N ASP A 290 56.76 11.16 18.56
CA ASP A 290 57.09 10.20 17.52
C ASP A 290 56.19 10.32 16.29
N LEU A 291 54.95 10.84 16.44
CA LEU A 291 53.93 10.98 15.38
C LEU A 291 53.62 12.44 15.11
N THR A 292 53.31 12.77 13.87
CA THR A 292 52.77 14.06 13.45
C THR A 292 51.27 14.16 13.78
N GLU A 293 50.73 15.38 13.74
CA GLU A 293 49.29 15.63 13.97
C GLU A 293 48.40 14.83 12.98
N GLU A 294 48.82 14.76 11.71
CA GLU A 294 48.12 14.00 10.64
C GLU A 294 48.17 12.48 10.90
N GLU A 295 49.30 11.93 11.31
CA GLU A 295 49.42 10.49 11.68
C GLU A 295 48.61 10.15 12.94
N LEU A 296 48.47 11.08 13.90
CA LEU A 296 47.61 10.91 15.07
C LEU A 296 46.12 10.88 14.67
N GLU A 297 45.68 11.76 13.77
CA GLU A 297 44.30 11.75 13.24
C GLU A 297 43.97 10.41 12.53
N GLU A 298 44.91 9.89 11.73
CA GLU A 298 44.74 8.54 11.12
C GLU A 298 44.62 7.47 12.20
N LYS A 299 45.44 7.49 13.25
CA LYS A 299 45.39 6.55 14.37
C LYS A 299 44.11 6.68 15.18
N HIS A 300 43.55 7.85 15.33
CA HIS A 300 42.24 8.07 15.97
C HIS A 300 41.11 7.42 15.17
N ALA A 301 41.13 7.53 13.83
CA ALA A 301 40.16 6.91 12.98
C ALA A 301 40.24 5.35 13.06
N GLU A 302 41.47 4.81 13.06
CA GLU A 302 41.69 3.37 13.28
C GLU A 302 41.23 2.94 14.67
N ALA A 303 41.58 3.67 15.71
CA ALA A 303 41.18 3.36 17.09
C ALA A 303 39.66 3.39 17.27
N THR A 304 38.97 4.36 16.69
CA THR A 304 37.51 4.43 16.72
C THR A 304 36.89 3.16 16.12
N ARG A 305 37.37 2.70 14.97
CA ARG A 305 36.90 1.48 14.32
C ARG A 305 37.17 0.23 15.18
N TYR A 306 38.35 0.11 15.79
CA TYR A 306 38.67 -1.02 16.69
C TYR A 306 37.85 -0.97 17.98
N TYR A 307 37.52 0.24 18.45
CA TYR A 307 36.67 0.41 19.62
C TYR A 307 35.26 -0.09 19.38
N ASP A 308 34.71 0.11 18.18
CA ASP A 308 33.40 -0.44 17.80
C ASP A 308 33.40 -1.97 17.87
N ASP A 309 34.47 -2.63 17.46
CA ASP A 309 34.65 -4.08 17.63
C ASP A 309 34.69 -4.47 19.12
N VAL A 310 35.41 -3.72 19.97
CA VAL A 310 35.47 -3.96 21.42
C VAL A 310 34.07 -3.79 22.05
N LEU A 311 33.36 -2.71 21.71
CA LEU A 311 31.97 -2.47 22.16
C LEU A 311 31.07 -3.64 21.78
N LYS A 312 31.07 -4.01 20.50
CA LYS A 312 30.25 -5.11 19.98
C LYS A 312 30.55 -6.42 20.73
N ASN A 313 31.82 -6.79 20.88
CA ASN A 313 32.23 -8.02 21.52
C ASN A 313 31.88 -8.04 23.01
N ALA A 314 32.17 -6.95 23.74
CA ALA A 314 31.92 -6.88 25.18
C ALA A 314 30.41 -6.88 25.49
N MET A 315 29.60 -6.12 24.76
CA MET A 315 28.15 -6.07 24.94
C MET A 315 27.48 -7.40 24.60
N ARG A 316 27.85 -8.04 23.47
CA ARG A 316 27.32 -9.35 23.06
C ARG A 316 27.68 -10.42 24.10
N ARG A 317 28.92 -10.41 24.56
CA ARG A 317 29.39 -11.38 25.55
C ARG A 317 28.70 -11.19 26.91
N CYS A 318 28.51 -9.95 27.35
CA CYS A 318 27.77 -9.64 28.57
C CYS A 318 26.35 -10.23 28.53
N ILE A 319 25.62 -10.03 27.42
CA ILE A 319 24.29 -10.59 27.26
C ILE A 319 24.29 -12.12 27.31
N LEU A 320 25.23 -12.75 26.64
CA LEU A 320 25.35 -14.21 26.63
C LEU A 320 25.74 -14.82 27.98
N ASP A 321 26.65 -14.19 28.73
CA ASP A 321 27.20 -14.74 29.97
C ASP A 321 26.33 -14.42 31.18
N GLU A 322 25.85 -13.19 31.30
CA GLU A 322 25.06 -12.74 32.43
C GLU A 322 23.55 -13.02 32.25
N GLY A 323 23.09 -13.28 31.00
CA GLY A 323 21.67 -13.42 30.69
C GLY A 323 20.88 -12.13 30.94
N ARG A 324 21.56 -10.97 30.98
CA ARG A 324 21.00 -9.64 31.18
C ARG A 324 21.32 -8.76 29.99
N ARG A 325 20.38 -7.92 29.63
CA ARG A 325 20.43 -7.04 28.47
C ARG A 325 21.05 -5.68 28.84
N LEU A 326 21.28 -4.84 27.84
CA LEU A 326 21.90 -3.52 28.00
C LEU A 326 21.16 -2.59 28.96
N ASP A 327 19.85 -2.75 29.11
CA ASP A 327 18.98 -2.03 30.02
C ASP A 327 18.61 -2.83 31.30
N GLY A 328 19.29 -3.95 31.52
CA GLY A 328 19.10 -4.81 32.69
C GLY A 328 17.96 -5.81 32.65
N ARG A 329 17.12 -5.80 31.59
CA ARG A 329 16.05 -6.78 31.38
C ARG A 329 16.62 -8.18 31.13
N LYS A 330 15.79 -9.20 31.38
CA LYS A 330 16.03 -10.57 30.87
C LYS A 330 15.76 -10.63 29.37
N THR A 331 16.15 -11.72 28.75
CA THR A 331 16.04 -11.91 27.29
C THR A 331 14.61 -11.94 26.76
N ASP A 332 13.64 -12.34 27.58
CA ASP A 332 12.21 -12.44 27.27
C ASP A 332 11.36 -11.28 27.80
N GLU A 333 11.95 -10.35 28.56
CA GLU A 333 11.24 -9.21 29.14
C GLU A 333 10.98 -8.10 28.11
N ILE A 334 9.80 -7.50 28.19
CA ILE A 334 9.34 -6.37 27.37
C ILE A 334 9.38 -5.10 28.22
N ARG A 335 9.80 -3.98 27.61
CA ARG A 335 9.82 -2.66 28.24
C ARG A 335 8.43 -2.27 28.75
N PRO A 336 8.34 -1.39 29.77
CA PRO A 336 7.06 -0.89 30.25
C PRO A 336 6.24 -0.28 29.11
N ILE A 337 4.93 -0.60 29.09
CA ILE A 337 4.00 -0.13 28.07
C ILE A 337 3.03 0.86 28.72
N TRP A 338 2.84 1.99 28.04
CA TRP A 338 1.82 2.98 28.36
C TRP A 338 1.04 3.34 27.09
N CYS A 339 -0.28 3.42 27.20
CA CYS A 339 -1.16 3.74 26.07
C CYS A 339 -2.17 4.81 26.47
N GLU A 340 -2.53 5.67 25.52
CA GLU A 340 -3.60 6.66 25.63
C GLU A 340 -4.42 6.69 24.35
N VAL A 341 -5.74 6.80 24.46
CA VAL A 341 -6.65 6.99 23.33
C VAL A 341 -7.33 8.35 23.41
N SER A 342 -7.66 8.92 22.26
CA SER A 342 -8.21 10.27 22.12
C SER A 342 -7.34 11.41 22.70
N PRO A 343 -5.98 11.38 22.59
CA PRO A 343 -5.16 12.51 23.04
C PRO A 343 -5.40 13.79 22.22
N LEU A 344 -5.92 13.65 20.99
CA LEU A 344 -6.19 14.76 20.08
C LEU A 344 -7.69 14.94 19.86
N PRO A 345 -8.21 16.20 19.94
CA PRO A 345 -9.64 16.45 19.86
C PRO A 345 -10.24 16.36 18.45
N MET A 346 -9.50 16.72 17.39
CA MET A 346 -10.02 16.84 16.04
C MET A 346 -9.93 15.58 15.18
N PRO A 347 -8.88 14.72 15.25
CA PRO A 347 -8.85 13.47 14.50
C PRO A 347 -10.03 12.55 14.84
N HIS A 348 -10.49 11.77 13.89
CA HIS A 348 -11.60 10.84 14.05
C HIS A 348 -11.28 9.74 15.07
N GLY A 349 -10.04 9.28 15.10
CA GLY A 349 -9.43 8.49 16.18
C GLY A 349 -7.99 8.91 16.37
N SER A 350 -7.46 8.75 17.57
CA SER A 350 -6.07 9.02 17.87
C SER A 350 -5.61 8.21 19.06
N ALA A 351 -4.33 7.80 19.04
CA ALA A 351 -3.74 7.06 20.15
C ALA A 351 -2.24 7.33 20.27
N ILE A 352 -1.74 7.30 21.47
CA ILE A 352 -0.32 7.21 21.79
C ILE A 352 -0.05 5.80 22.31
N PHE A 353 1.00 5.19 21.79
CA PHE A 353 1.57 3.96 22.32
C PHE A 353 3.03 4.21 22.64
N THR A 354 3.41 3.90 23.87
CA THR A 354 4.78 4.03 24.38
C THR A 354 5.25 2.68 24.88
N ARG A 355 6.46 2.30 24.50
CA ARG A 355 7.16 1.11 24.95
C ARG A 355 8.59 1.49 25.33
N GLY A 356 8.83 1.72 26.62
CA GLY A 356 10.07 2.34 27.09
C GLY A 356 10.33 3.67 26.37
N GLU A 357 11.48 3.78 25.72
CA GLU A 357 11.94 4.94 24.95
C GLU A 357 11.54 4.88 23.46
N THR A 358 10.40 4.28 23.15
CA THR A 358 9.83 4.24 21.78
C THR A 358 8.38 4.65 21.85
N GLN A 359 8.02 5.75 21.18
CA GLN A 359 6.70 6.34 21.23
C GLN A 359 6.15 6.65 19.83
N SER A 360 4.92 6.23 19.57
CA SER A 360 4.17 6.55 18.35
C SER A 360 2.85 7.23 18.68
N LEU A 361 2.59 8.36 18.04
CA LEU A 361 1.30 9.02 17.98
C LEU A 361 0.63 8.68 16.63
N SER A 362 -0.43 7.91 16.66
CA SER A 362 -1.19 7.56 15.47
C SER A 362 -2.53 8.28 15.44
N THR A 363 -2.91 8.77 14.23
CA THR A 363 -4.20 9.40 13.97
C THR A 363 -4.94 8.67 12.87
N CYS A 364 -6.24 8.48 13.06
CA CYS A 364 -7.14 7.87 12.10
C CYS A 364 -8.09 8.92 11.52
N THR A 365 -8.21 8.95 10.19
CA THR A 365 -9.17 9.76 9.45
C THR A 365 -10.05 8.82 8.63
N LEU A 366 -11.35 9.00 8.72
CA LEU A 366 -12.35 8.27 7.96
C LEU A 366 -12.88 9.18 6.85
N GLY A 367 -12.71 8.75 5.63
CA GLY A 367 -13.12 9.47 4.43
C GLY A 367 -14.20 8.74 3.64
N THR A 368 -14.55 9.29 2.49
CA THR A 368 -15.50 8.74 1.55
C THR A 368 -14.80 7.92 0.46
N LYS A 369 -15.53 7.34 -0.45
CA LYS A 369 -14.97 6.65 -1.63
C LYS A 369 -14.10 7.57 -2.50
N LEU A 370 -14.35 8.88 -2.52
CA LEU A 370 -13.55 9.83 -3.28
C LEU A 370 -12.12 10.00 -2.74
N ASP A 371 -11.89 9.58 -1.50
CA ASP A 371 -10.60 9.64 -0.82
C ASP A 371 -9.75 8.38 -1.03
N GLU A 372 -10.24 7.39 -1.79
CA GLU A 372 -9.49 6.19 -2.14
C GLU A 372 -8.22 6.54 -2.95
N LYS A 373 -7.10 5.92 -2.60
CA LYS A 373 -5.86 6.08 -3.36
C LYS A 373 -5.95 5.25 -4.64
N MET A 374 -5.90 5.91 -5.80
CA MET A 374 -5.73 5.22 -7.07
C MET A 374 -4.29 4.73 -7.20
N VAL A 375 -4.12 3.43 -7.40
CA VAL A 375 -2.86 2.81 -7.80
C VAL A 375 -2.89 2.66 -9.33
N ASP A 376 -1.89 3.21 -10.01
CA ASP A 376 -1.72 3.10 -11.47
C ASP A 376 -0.27 2.69 -11.73
N ASP A 377 0.05 1.45 -11.36
CA ASP A 377 1.34 0.82 -11.60
C ASP A 377 1.33 0.03 -12.92
N VAL A 378 2.47 -0.47 -13.35
CA VAL A 378 2.60 -1.15 -14.66
C VAL A 378 1.67 -2.37 -14.77
N LEU A 379 1.54 -3.16 -13.73
CA LEU A 379 0.74 -4.39 -13.70
C LEU A 379 -0.48 -4.31 -12.77
N ASP A 380 -0.56 -3.31 -11.89
CA ASP A 380 -1.69 -3.08 -11.00
C ASP A 380 -2.41 -1.77 -11.33
N LYS A 381 -3.72 -1.85 -11.48
CA LYS A 381 -4.60 -0.70 -11.55
C LYS A 381 -5.78 -0.93 -10.63
N SER A 382 -5.65 -0.43 -9.43
CA SER A 382 -6.60 -0.68 -8.35
C SER A 382 -6.88 0.57 -7.53
N TYR A 383 -7.75 0.44 -6.54
CA TYR A 383 -8.04 1.47 -5.55
C TYR A 383 -7.81 0.91 -4.14
N GLN A 384 -7.10 1.66 -3.32
CA GLN A 384 -6.83 1.31 -1.94
C GLN A 384 -7.72 2.12 -1.00
N ARG A 385 -8.47 1.42 -0.14
CA ARG A 385 -9.37 1.99 0.87
C ARG A 385 -8.73 2.14 2.24
N PHE A 386 -7.64 1.43 2.50
CA PHE A 386 -6.85 1.58 3.72
C PHE A 386 -5.47 2.10 3.37
N LEU A 387 -5.13 3.25 3.93
CA LEU A 387 -3.87 3.97 3.73
C LEU A 387 -3.15 4.08 5.06
N LEU A 388 -1.86 3.77 5.10
CA LEU A 388 -1.02 3.98 6.28
C LEU A 388 0.22 4.76 5.90
N HIS A 389 0.45 5.90 6.57
CA HIS A 389 1.62 6.74 6.41
C HIS A 389 2.43 6.76 7.70
N TYR A 390 3.70 6.44 7.58
CA TYR A 390 4.67 6.43 8.66
C TYR A 390 5.64 7.59 8.49
N ASN A 391 5.81 8.39 9.53
CA ASN A 391 6.70 9.53 9.54
C ASN A 391 7.72 9.38 10.68
N PHE A 392 9.00 9.55 10.33
CA PHE A 392 10.13 9.45 11.25
C PHE A 392 10.92 10.76 11.27
N PRO A 393 10.47 11.75 12.05
CA PRO A 393 11.16 13.04 12.13
C PRO A 393 12.50 12.91 12.88
N PRO A 394 13.53 13.69 12.52
CA PRO A 394 14.86 13.62 13.13
C PRO A 394 14.87 13.80 14.65
N PHE A 395 13.97 14.61 15.20
CA PHE A 395 13.89 14.81 16.66
C PHE A 395 13.54 13.53 17.43
N SER A 396 12.96 12.50 16.77
CA SER A 396 12.62 11.22 17.43
C SER A 396 13.87 10.44 17.89
N THR A 397 15.03 10.77 17.34
CA THR A 397 16.35 10.24 17.74
C THR A 397 17.24 11.32 18.36
N GLY A 398 16.71 12.54 18.53
CA GLY A 398 17.49 13.67 19.07
C GLY A 398 18.36 14.40 18.03
N GLU A 399 18.21 14.06 16.73
CA GLU A 399 19.03 14.66 15.68
C GLU A 399 18.57 16.08 15.30
N ALA A 400 19.50 17.03 15.26
CA ALA A 400 19.26 18.41 14.86
C ALA A 400 19.47 18.58 13.35
N LYS A 401 18.56 18.08 12.53
CA LYS A 401 18.60 18.24 11.07
C LYS A 401 17.22 18.53 10.48
N ALA A 402 17.21 19.12 9.29
CA ALA A 402 15.97 19.40 8.56
C ALA A 402 15.30 18.10 8.08
N GLN A 403 14.00 18.01 8.26
CA GLN A 403 13.21 16.91 7.68
C GLN A 403 13.15 17.09 6.16
N ARG A 404 13.73 16.17 5.42
CA ARG A 404 13.58 16.05 3.96
C ARG A 404 12.35 15.19 3.65
N GLY A 405 11.97 15.03 2.39
CA GLY A 405 10.80 14.23 2.00
C GLY A 405 10.82 12.79 2.54
N VAL A 406 9.77 12.03 2.23
CA VAL A 406 9.64 10.63 2.68
C VAL A 406 10.72 9.76 2.05
N GLY A 407 11.52 9.08 2.88
CA GLY A 407 12.60 8.20 2.45
C GLY A 407 12.14 6.74 2.21
N ARG A 408 13.03 5.94 1.64
CA ARG A 408 12.76 4.50 1.38
C ARG A 408 12.47 3.72 2.68
N ARG A 409 13.09 4.14 3.81
CA ARG A 409 12.90 3.50 5.12
C ARG A 409 11.48 3.74 5.64
N GLU A 410 10.97 4.97 5.54
CA GLU A 410 9.61 5.29 5.97
C GLU A 410 8.56 4.53 5.14
N ILE A 411 8.76 4.40 3.84
CA ILE A 411 7.86 3.60 2.98
C ILE A 411 7.86 2.14 3.43
N GLY A 412 9.01 1.53 3.67
CA GLY A 412 9.12 0.14 4.12
C GLY A 412 8.47 -0.11 5.49
N HIS A 413 8.73 0.76 6.48
CA HIS A 413 8.14 0.65 7.82
C HIS A 413 6.62 0.86 7.79
N GLY A 414 6.16 1.85 7.01
CA GLY A 414 4.73 2.11 6.81
C GLY A 414 4.03 0.91 6.17
N HIS A 415 4.65 0.31 5.16
CA HIS A 415 4.09 -0.84 4.44
C HIS A 415 4.01 -2.10 5.31
N LEU A 416 5.02 -2.36 6.16
CA LEU A 416 4.98 -3.46 7.13
C LEU A 416 3.80 -3.29 8.10
N ALA A 417 3.60 -2.08 8.64
CA ALA A 417 2.47 -1.80 9.52
C ALA A 417 1.12 -1.90 8.78
N TRP A 418 1.06 -1.41 7.53
CA TRP A 418 -0.12 -1.54 6.67
C TRP A 418 -0.51 -3.01 6.43
N ARG A 419 0.45 -3.87 6.07
CA ARG A 419 0.25 -5.32 5.93
C ARG A 419 -0.30 -5.95 7.20
N GLY A 420 0.26 -5.57 8.36
CA GLY A 420 -0.17 -6.08 9.66
C GLY A 420 -1.62 -5.77 10.00
N LEU A 421 -2.15 -4.63 9.56
CA LEU A 421 -3.46 -4.10 9.97
C LEU A 421 -4.55 -4.30 8.92
N LYS A 422 -4.24 -4.25 7.62
CA LYS A 422 -5.25 -4.19 6.55
C LYS A 422 -6.28 -5.33 6.57
N GLY A 423 -5.84 -6.54 6.92
CA GLY A 423 -6.69 -7.73 6.97
C GLY A 423 -7.74 -7.70 8.07
N GLN A 424 -7.57 -6.82 9.06
CA GLN A 424 -8.47 -6.68 10.20
C GLN A 424 -9.56 -5.63 10.00
N ILE A 425 -9.51 -4.83 8.94
CA ILE A 425 -10.58 -3.91 8.56
C ILE A 425 -11.60 -4.68 7.73
N PRO A 426 -12.90 -4.71 8.12
CA PRO A 426 -13.94 -5.40 7.36
C PRO A 426 -14.08 -4.85 5.94
N GLU A 427 -14.30 -5.73 4.96
CA GLU A 427 -14.45 -5.34 3.56
C GLU A 427 -15.71 -4.52 3.29
N ASP A 428 -16.76 -4.72 4.08
CA ASP A 428 -18.04 -4.01 4.03
C ASP A 428 -18.04 -2.68 4.80
N PHE A 429 -16.95 -2.34 5.50
CA PHE A 429 -16.84 -1.04 6.19
C PHE A 429 -16.85 0.11 5.17
N PRO A 430 -17.83 1.06 5.23
CA PRO A 430 -18.11 1.96 4.12
C PRO A 430 -17.11 3.10 3.93
N TYR A 431 -16.15 3.26 4.84
CA TYR A 431 -15.19 4.37 4.83
C TYR A 431 -13.88 4.01 4.16
N THR A 432 -13.26 4.99 3.54
CA THR A 432 -11.82 5.01 3.27
C THR A 432 -11.11 5.39 4.55
N VAL A 433 -10.14 4.59 4.96
CA VAL A 433 -9.43 4.75 6.23
C VAL A 433 -8.01 5.22 5.98
N ARG A 434 -7.63 6.36 6.53
CA ARG A 434 -6.25 6.86 6.51
C ARG A 434 -5.68 6.88 7.92
N LEU A 435 -4.63 6.09 8.15
CA LEU A 435 -3.85 6.08 9.38
C LEU A 435 -2.54 6.84 9.14
N VAL A 436 -2.19 7.74 10.05
CA VAL A 436 -0.90 8.45 10.03
C VAL A 436 -0.21 8.25 11.37
N SER A 437 0.98 7.66 11.33
CA SER A 437 1.82 7.44 12.51
C SER A 437 2.98 8.44 12.51
N GLN A 438 3.08 9.21 13.57
CA GLN A 438 4.21 10.09 13.89
C GLN A 438 5.05 9.45 14.96
N ILE A 439 6.31 9.18 14.68
CA ILE A 439 7.23 8.67 15.69
C ILE A 439 7.75 9.88 16.49
N LEU A 440 7.49 9.84 17.80
CA LEU A 440 7.86 10.92 18.70
C LEU A 440 9.18 10.63 19.42
N GLU A 441 9.47 9.33 19.63
CA GLU A 441 10.69 8.86 20.27
C GLU A 441 11.03 7.47 19.74
N SER A 442 12.32 7.15 19.54
CA SER A 442 12.75 5.88 18.98
C SER A 442 14.02 5.32 19.60
N ASN A 443 13.87 4.17 20.24
CA ASN A 443 14.96 3.30 20.68
C ASN A 443 14.57 1.82 20.41
N GLY A 444 14.62 1.43 19.13
CA GLY A 444 14.26 0.09 18.65
C GLY A 444 12.79 -0.08 18.27
N SER A 445 12.59 -0.60 17.08
CA SER A 445 11.32 -1.02 16.46
C SER A 445 10.14 -0.05 16.56
N SER A 446 10.31 1.14 16.00
CA SER A 446 9.24 2.14 15.86
C SER A 446 8.10 1.67 14.92
N SER A 447 8.37 0.78 13.95
CA SER A 447 7.33 0.19 13.09
C SER A 447 6.34 -0.68 13.88
N MET A 448 6.81 -1.42 14.88
CA MET A 448 5.92 -2.21 15.76
C MET A 448 5.15 -1.33 16.72
N ALA A 449 5.72 -0.22 17.18
CA ALA A 449 4.97 0.81 17.91
C ALA A 449 3.86 1.42 17.04
N THR A 450 4.11 1.62 15.73
CA THR A 450 3.09 2.07 14.76
C THR A 450 1.93 1.08 14.63
N VAL A 451 2.20 -0.22 14.58
CA VAL A 451 1.14 -1.25 14.54
C VAL A 451 0.25 -1.15 15.79
N CYS A 452 0.87 -1.05 16.97
CA CYS A 452 0.14 -0.98 18.23
C CYS A 452 -0.66 0.33 18.35
N ALA A 453 -0.03 1.49 18.12
CA ALA A 453 -0.71 2.80 18.13
C ALA A 453 -1.80 2.88 17.05
N GLY A 454 -1.54 2.29 15.87
CA GLY A 454 -2.50 2.21 14.77
C GLY A 454 -3.74 1.40 15.13
N THR A 455 -3.56 0.24 15.76
CA THR A 455 -4.67 -0.57 16.28
C THR A 455 -5.53 0.24 17.25
N LEU A 456 -4.90 0.90 18.23
CA LEU A 456 -5.61 1.72 19.20
C LEU A 456 -6.35 2.91 18.57
N ALA A 457 -5.72 3.58 17.58
CA ALA A 457 -6.33 4.71 16.87
C ALA A 457 -7.52 4.29 15.98
N LEU A 458 -7.45 3.10 15.35
CA LEU A 458 -8.56 2.52 14.59
C LEU A 458 -9.73 2.17 15.53
N MET A 459 -9.45 1.57 16.69
CA MET A 459 -10.47 1.26 17.72
C MET A 459 -11.09 2.54 18.29
N ASP A 460 -10.28 3.59 18.53
CA ASP A 460 -10.75 4.91 19.01
C ASP A 460 -11.60 5.63 17.95
N ALA A 461 -11.36 5.40 16.66
CA ALA A 461 -12.17 5.93 15.56
C ALA A 461 -13.52 5.20 15.40
N GLY A 462 -13.74 4.09 16.09
CA GLY A 462 -14.92 3.25 15.90
C GLY A 462 -14.87 2.38 14.65
N VAL A 463 -13.68 2.10 14.09
CA VAL A 463 -13.51 1.12 13.02
C VAL A 463 -13.78 -0.27 13.61
N PRO A 464 -14.76 -1.04 13.08
CA PRO A 464 -15.12 -2.34 13.62
C PRO A 464 -14.09 -3.41 13.21
N MET A 465 -12.87 -3.28 13.73
CA MET A 465 -11.79 -4.24 13.45
C MET A 465 -12.25 -5.66 13.79
N LYS A 466 -11.93 -6.63 12.92
CA LYS A 466 -12.23 -8.06 13.17
C LYS A 466 -11.59 -8.52 14.48
N LYS A 467 -10.31 -8.17 14.67
CA LYS A 467 -9.53 -8.44 15.87
C LYS A 467 -8.42 -7.39 16.05
N PRO A 468 -8.05 -7.04 17.27
CA PRO A 468 -6.93 -6.16 17.53
C PRO A 468 -5.60 -6.85 17.22
N VAL A 469 -4.62 -6.06 16.75
CA VAL A 469 -3.29 -6.52 16.35
C VAL A 469 -2.23 -5.87 17.24
N SER A 470 -1.24 -6.66 17.65
CA SER A 470 -0.01 -6.17 18.25
C SER A 470 1.20 -6.56 17.41
N GLY A 471 2.35 -5.93 17.68
CA GLY A 471 3.60 -6.22 17.00
C GLY A 471 4.78 -6.20 17.97
N ILE A 472 5.78 -7.03 17.67
CA ILE A 472 7.03 -7.13 18.44
C ILE A 472 8.22 -7.27 17.50
N ALA A 473 9.39 -6.77 17.92
CA ALA A 473 10.68 -7.05 17.29
C ALA A 473 11.52 -7.93 18.19
N MET A 474 12.03 -8.99 17.61
CA MET A 474 12.91 -9.96 18.22
C MET A 474 14.33 -9.78 17.71
N GLY A 475 15.31 -10.06 18.54
CA GLY A 475 16.72 -10.12 18.16
C GLY A 475 17.33 -11.48 18.47
N LEU A 476 18.54 -11.66 17.96
CA LEU A 476 19.36 -12.81 18.25
C LEU A 476 20.81 -12.36 18.46
N ILE A 477 21.44 -12.94 19.44
CA ILE A 477 22.89 -12.83 19.63
C ILE A 477 23.44 -14.27 19.69
N LYS A 478 24.39 -14.56 18.79
CA LYS A 478 25.08 -15.85 18.70
C LYS A 478 26.57 -15.61 18.44
N ASN A 479 27.46 -16.22 19.23
CA ASN A 479 28.89 -16.15 18.92
C ASN A 479 29.26 -17.14 17.82
N PRO A 480 30.08 -16.74 16.83
CA PRO A 480 30.62 -17.65 15.83
C PRO A 480 31.36 -18.82 16.48
N GLY A 481 31.03 -20.04 16.03
CA GLY A 481 31.68 -21.27 16.54
C GLY A 481 31.20 -21.76 17.92
N GLU A 482 30.24 -21.08 18.55
CA GLU A 482 29.61 -21.50 19.81
C GLU A 482 28.14 -21.91 19.58
N ASP A 483 27.69 -22.93 20.36
CA ASP A 483 26.27 -23.31 20.36
C ASP A 483 25.42 -22.37 21.24
N LYS A 484 26.06 -21.44 21.98
CA LYS A 484 25.38 -20.50 22.88
C LYS A 484 24.79 -19.37 22.10
N TYR A 485 23.51 -19.12 22.31
CA TYR A 485 22.76 -17.98 21.71
C TYR A 485 21.76 -17.43 22.71
N ALA A 486 21.32 -16.21 22.47
CA ALA A 486 20.24 -15.54 23.20
C ALA A 486 19.21 -14.94 22.22
N ILE A 487 17.93 -15.31 22.39
CA ILE A 487 16.80 -14.69 21.67
C ILE A 487 16.28 -13.58 22.54
N LEU A 488 16.17 -12.36 21.98
CA LEU A 488 15.79 -11.16 22.69
C LEU A 488 14.40 -10.70 22.26
N SER A 489 13.49 -10.50 23.22
CA SER A 489 12.17 -9.88 22.98
C SER A 489 12.25 -8.38 23.09
N ASP A 490 11.58 -7.62 22.20
CA ASP A 490 11.51 -6.16 22.26
C ASP A 490 12.92 -5.52 22.29
N ILE A 491 13.64 -5.64 21.18
CA ILE A 491 15.04 -5.18 21.06
C ILE A 491 15.14 -3.65 21.10
N LEU A 492 16.25 -3.19 21.72
CA LEU A 492 16.72 -1.81 21.66
C LEU A 492 17.39 -1.52 20.30
N GLY A 493 17.60 -0.24 19.99
CA GLY A 493 18.35 0.18 18.81
C GLY A 493 19.78 -0.37 18.80
N ASP A 494 20.47 -0.31 19.93
CA ASP A 494 21.84 -0.86 20.09
C ASP A 494 21.84 -2.38 19.91
N GLU A 495 20.84 -3.09 20.42
CA GLU A 495 20.70 -4.56 20.26
C GLU A 495 20.34 -4.96 18.82
N ASP A 496 19.63 -4.13 18.08
CA ASP A 496 19.42 -4.32 16.63
C ASP A 496 20.75 -4.17 15.87
N HIS A 497 21.52 -3.12 16.19
CA HIS A 497 22.82 -2.88 15.54
C HIS A 497 23.83 -3.99 15.82
N LEU A 498 23.92 -4.44 17.06
CA LEU A 498 24.89 -5.45 17.51
C LEU A 498 24.45 -6.89 17.23
N GLY A 499 23.15 -7.11 16.99
CA GLY A 499 22.55 -8.43 16.86
C GLY A 499 22.74 -9.08 15.50
N ASP A 500 22.48 -10.39 15.45
CA ASP A 500 22.58 -11.24 14.26
C ASP A 500 21.24 -11.39 13.52
N MET A 501 20.13 -10.91 14.11
CA MET A 501 18.78 -10.97 13.54
C MET A 501 17.95 -9.78 14.02
N ASP A 502 17.19 -9.17 13.11
CA ASP A 502 16.04 -8.31 13.39
C ASP A 502 14.77 -9.00 12.85
N PHE A 503 13.92 -9.48 13.73
CA PHE A 503 12.76 -10.26 13.37
C PHE A 503 11.48 -9.63 13.92
N LYS A 504 10.70 -9.01 13.05
CA LYS A 504 9.43 -8.34 13.37
C LYS A 504 8.26 -9.23 13.03
N THR A 505 7.32 -9.39 13.96
CA THR A 505 6.07 -10.11 13.75
C THR A 505 4.90 -9.30 14.26
N THR A 506 3.83 -9.28 13.45
CA THR A 506 2.53 -8.74 13.85
C THR A 506 1.49 -9.85 13.88
N GLY A 507 0.46 -9.71 14.70
CA GLY A 507 -0.60 -10.71 14.73
C GLY A 507 -1.69 -10.39 15.74
N THR A 508 -2.78 -11.13 15.59
CA THR A 508 -3.86 -11.23 16.55
C THR A 508 -3.54 -12.32 17.58
N ARG A 509 -4.49 -12.65 18.46
CA ARG A 509 -4.36 -13.84 19.34
C ARG A 509 -4.32 -15.15 18.57
N ASP A 510 -4.95 -15.18 17.39
CA ASP A 510 -5.19 -16.43 16.63
C ASP A 510 -4.07 -16.75 15.64
N GLY A 511 -3.31 -15.75 15.18
CA GLY A 511 -2.23 -15.99 14.26
C GLY A 511 -1.50 -14.73 13.79
N LEU A 512 -0.54 -14.94 12.91
CA LEU A 512 0.30 -13.92 12.30
C LEU A 512 -0.45 -13.15 11.21
N THR A 513 -0.20 -11.82 11.12
CA THR A 513 -0.74 -10.97 10.07
C THR A 513 0.32 -10.39 9.14
N ALA A 514 1.53 -10.13 9.65
CA ALA A 514 2.68 -9.79 8.82
C ALA A 514 4.00 -10.15 9.53
N THR A 515 5.05 -10.28 8.74
CA THR A 515 6.40 -10.54 9.23
C THR A 515 7.44 -9.83 8.38
N GLN A 516 8.55 -9.47 9.02
CA GLN A 516 9.77 -9.00 8.38
C GLN A 516 10.97 -9.53 9.17
N MET A 517 11.89 -10.18 8.49
CA MET A 517 13.10 -10.73 9.11
C MET A 517 14.33 -10.38 8.28
N ASP A 518 15.35 -9.89 8.94
CA ASP A 518 16.69 -9.65 8.42
C ASP A 518 17.70 -10.45 9.23
N ILE A 519 18.51 -11.26 8.57
CA ILE A 519 19.58 -12.03 9.17
C ILE A 519 20.91 -11.38 8.78
N LYS A 520 21.77 -11.16 9.78
CA LYS A 520 23.05 -10.44 9.65
C LYS A 520 24.25 -11.36 9.93
N CYS A 521 24.02 -12.66 10.04
CA CYS A 521 25.05 -13.69 10.23
C CYS A 521 24.93 -14.76 9.15
N ASP A 522 25.84 -15.73 9.13
CA ASP A 522 25.91 -16.83 8.14
C ASP A 522 24.68 -17.77 8.13
N GLY A 523 23.61 -17.38 8.81
CA GLY A 523 22.33 -18.06 8.82
C GLY A 523 21.93 -18.65 10.17
N LEU A 524 20.66 -19.05 10.23
CA LEU A 524 20.02 -19.58 11.43
C LEU A 524 19.37 -20.92 11.15
N SER A 525 19.45 -21.82 12.12
CA SER A 525 18.69 -23.06 12.04
C SER A 525 17.20 -22.82 12.19
N PHE A 526 16.39 -23.68 11.56
CA PHE A 526 14.94 -23.62 11.71
C PHE A 526 14.47 -23.82 13.17
N GLU A 527 15.27 -24.51 14.00
CA GLU A 527 14.99 -24.67 15.42
C GLU A 527 15.08 -23.31 16.17
N ILE A 528 16.11 -22.49 15.88
CA ILE A 528 16.25 -21.15 16.46
C ILE A 528 15.11 -20.25 15.99
N LEU A 529 14.75 -20.31 14.72
CA LEU A 529 13.62 -19.53 14.16
C LEU A 529 12.29 -19.91 14.81
N GLU A 530 12.05 -21.20 15.04
CA GLU A 530 10.85 -21.69 15.74
C GLU A 530 10.78 -21.16 17.18
N LYS A 531 11.90 -21.24 17.92
CA LYS A 531 11.99 -20.70 19.28
C LYS A 531 11.75 -19.19 19.30
N ALA A 532 12.33 -18.45 18.36
CA ALA A 532 12.14 -17.00 18.23
C ALA A 532 10.66 -16.64 17.94
N LEU A 533 10.00 -17.40 17.06
CA LEU A 533 8.56 -17.22 16.76
C LEU A 533 7.69 -17.51 17.97
N MET A 534 7.94 -18.56 18.72
CA MET A 534 7.16 -18.90 19.92
C MET A 534 7.36 -17.84 21.01
N GLN A 535 8.58 -17.33 21.20
CA GLN A 535 8.87 -16.25 22.14
C GLN A 535 8.21 -14.93 21.66
N ALA A 536 8.22 -14.64 20.35
CA ALA A 536 7.52 -13.52 19.75
C ALA A 536 6.00 -13.59 19.98
N LYS A 537 5.40 -14.78 19.88
CA LYS A 537 3.98 -15.01 20.16
C LYS A 537 3.62 -14.60 21.58
N ALA A 538 4.39 -15.09 22.57
CA ALA A 538 4.18 -14.73 23.98
C ALA A 538 4.34 -13.21 24.20
N GLY A 539 5.34 -12.59 23.55
CA GLY A 539 5.57 -11.15 23.60
C GLY A 539 4.43 -10.34 22.98
N ARG A 540 3.92 -10.73 21.80
CA ARG A 540 2.76 -10.09 21.16
C ARG A 540 1.51 -10.19 22.06
N GLU A 541 1.28 -11.33 22.68
CA GLU A 541 0.15 -11.52 23.56
C GLU A 541 0.25 -10.62 24.81
N HIS A 542 1.45 -10.48 25.39
CA HIS A 542 1.69 -9.55 26.50
C HIS A 542 1.39 -8.09 26.08
N ILE A 543 1.93 -7.63 24.93
CA ILE A 543 1.70 -6.29 24.41
C ILE A 543 0.21 -6.06 24.16
N LEU A 544 -0.46 -7.00 23.51
CA LEU A 544 -1.88 -6.93 23.22
C LEU A 544 -2.73 -6.79 24.49
N ASN A 545 -2.41 -7.57 25.52
CA ASN A 545 -3.12 -7.47 26.80
C ASN A 545 -2.96 -6.07 27.41
N LYS A 546 -1.77 -5.47 27.35
CA LYS A 546 -1.54 -4.10 27.81
C LYS A 546 -2.30 -3.05 27.00
N MET A 547 -2.38 -3.19 25.70
CA MET A 547 -3.19 -2.31 24.84
C MET A 547 -4.68 -2.38 25.19
N LEU A 548 -5.20 -3.58 25.45
CA LEU A 548 -6.60 -3.81 25.76
C LEU A 548 -7.01 -3.33 27.18
N GLU A 549 -6.05 -3.07 28.08
CA GLU A 549 -6.31 -2.36 29.34
C GLU A 549 -6.77 -0.91 29.08
N THR A 550 -6.35 -0.29 27.99
CA THR A 550 -6.70 1.10 27.61
C THR A 550 -8.01 1.17 26.81
N ILE A 551 -8.19 0.30 25.83
CA ILE A 551 -9.43 0.17 25.05
C ILE A 551 -9.62 -1.30 24.68
N ALA A 552 -10.67 -1.93 25.24
CA ALA A 552 -10.92 -3.37 25.06
C ALA A 552 -11.62 -3.70 23.74
N GLU A 553 -12.50 -2.81 23.27
CA GLU A 553 -13.29 -2.97 22.05
C GLU A 553 -13.33 -1.66 21.26
N PRO A 554 -13.52 -1.70 19.94
CA PRO A 554 -13.75 -0.49 19.16
C PRO A 554 -14.92 0.32 19.71
N ARG A 555 -14.84 1.66 19.68
CA ARG A 555 -15.94 2.52 20.08
C ARG A 555 -17.19 2.21 19.26
N SER A 556 -18.31 2.09 19.95
CA SER A 556 -19.62 1.86 19.31
C SER A 556 -20.14 3.09 18.55
N GLU A 557 -19.72 4.29 18.95
CA GLU A 557 -20.10 5.55 18.33
C GLU A 557 -18.87 6.29 17.83
N MET A 558 -18.93 6.75 16.59
CA MET A 558 -17.91 7.61 16.00
C MET A 558 -18.04 9.04 16.54
N LYS A 559 -16.93 9.77 16.57
CA LYS A 559 -16.92 11.18 16.96
C LYS A 559 -17.83 12.02 16.06
N PRO A 560 -18.40 13.15 16.55
CA PRO A 560 -19.37 13.96 15.80
C PRO A 560 -18.85 14.51 14.48
N GLN A 561 -17.54 14.75 14.39
CA GLN A 561 -16.89 15.28 13.18
C GLN A 561 -16.64 14.23 12.07
N VAL A 562 -16.88 12.94 12.35
CA VAL A 562 -16.78 11.89 11.33
C VAL A 562 -17.92 12.07 10.33
N PRO A 563 -17.66 12.16 9.01
CA PRO A 563 -18.71 12.21 8.01
C PRO A 563 -19.58 10.96 8.12
N ARG A 564 -20.90 11.17 8.19
CA ARG A 564 -21.84 10.04 8.20
C ARG A 564 -22.02 9.53 6.79
N ILE A 565 -22.10 8.22 6.61
CA ILE A 565 -22.32 7.56 5.31
C ILE A 565 -23.55 6.66 5.47
N GLU A 566 -24.53 6.83 4.57
CA GLU A 566 -25.63 5.88 4.38
C GLU A 566 -25.56 5.30 2.96
N ALA A 567 -25.66 3.99 2.88
CA ALA A 567 -25.64 3.25 1.62
C ALA A 567 -26.96 2.52 1.40
N PHE A 568 -27.45 2.55 0.16
CA PHE A 568 -28.64 1.81 -0.27
C PHE A 568 -28.56 1.47 -1.76
N GLU A 569 -29.40 0.55 -2.19
CA GLU A 569 -29.41 0.08 -3.58
C GLU A 569 -30.62 0.63 -4.34
N ILE A 570 -30.40 0.89 -5.63
CA ILE A 570 -31.46 1.25 -6.59
C ILE A 570 -31.39 0.31 -7.79
N PRO A 571 -32.52 0.06 -8.49
CA PRO A 571 -32.50 -0.67 -9.75
C PRO A 571 -31.62 0.04 -10.79
N LYS A 572 -30.85 -0.72 -11.57
CA LYS A 572 -29.91 -0.24 -12.58
C LYS A 572 -30.53 0.78 -13.54
N GLU A 573 -31.79 0.59 -13.93
CA GLU A 573 -32.52 1.46 -14.86
C GLU A 573 -32.63 2.92 -14.38
N PHE A 574 -32.52 3.17 -13.07
CA PHE A 574 -32.61 4.52 -12.49
C PHE A 574 -31.25 5.22 -12.33
N ILE A 575 -30.13 4.51 -12.52
CA ILE A 575 -28.78 5.12 -12.39
C ILE A 575 -28.67 6.36 -13.30
N GLY A 576 -29.08 6.20 -14.57
CA GLY A 576 -29.05 7.31 -15.54
C GLY A 576 -29.95 8.49 -15.16
N ALA A 577 -31.09 8.23 -14.52
CA ALA A 577 -32.02 9.25 -14.07
C ALA A 577 -31.48 10.03 -12.86
N VAL A 578 -30.80 9.36 -11.95
CA VAL A 578 -30.18 9.97 -10.75
C VAL A 578 -28.96 10.79 -11.14
N ILE A 579 -28.14 10.32 -12.07
CA ILE A 579 -26.95 11.04 -12.57
C ILE A 579 -27.38 12.24 -13.42
N GLY A 580 -28.36 12.05 -14.30
CA GLY A 580 -28.83 13.03 -15.26
C GLY A 580 -27.86 13.32 -16.41
N PRO A 581 -28.30 14.09 -17.44
CA PRO A 581 -27.46 14.43 -18.59
C PRO A 581 -26.20 15.18 -18.18
N GLY A 582 -25.02 14.55 -18.45
CA GLY A 582 -23.71 15.12 -18.08
C GLY A 582 -23.51 15.31 -16.58
N GLY A 583 -24.22 14.54 -15.74
CA GLY A 583 -24.07 14.61 -14.28
C GLY A 583 -24.80 15.78 -13.61
N LYS A 584 -25.63 16.54 -14.34
CA LYS A 584 -26.26 17.78 -13.82
C LYS A 584 -27.20 17.53 -12.64
N ILE A 585 -27.96 16.44 -12.65
CA ILE A 585 -28.94 16.15 -11.59
C ILE A 585 -28.23 15.81 -10.28
N ILE A 586 -27.26 14.94 -10.35
CA ILE A 586 -26.48 14.55 -9.16
C ILE A 586 -25.68 15.74 -8.59
N GLN A 587 -25.07 16.57 -9.45
CA GLN A 587 -24.37 17.78 -9.03
C GLN A 587 -25.32 18.76 -8.33
N GLN A 588 -26.52 19.03 -8.90
CA GLN A 588 -27.52 19.89 -8.29
C GLN A 588 -28.01 19.33 -6.95
N MET A 589 -28.20 18.00 -6.85
CA MET A 589 -28.58 17.38 -5.57
C MET A 589 -27.50 17.58 -4.51
N GLN A 590 -26.24 17.44 -4.87
CA GLN A 590 -25.10 17.66 -3.96
C GLN A 590 -25.01 19.11 -3.51
N GLU A 591 -25.16 20.08 -4.42
CA GLU A 591 -25.18 21.51 -4.10
C GLU A 591 -26.34 21.87 -3.16
N ASP A 592 -27.55 21.39 -3.47
CA ASP A 592 -28.78 21.72 -2.70
C ASP A 592 -28.76 21.11 -1.28
N THR A 593 -28.10 19.97 -1.09
CA THR A 593 -28.16 19.23 0.19
C THR A 593 -26.88 19.34 1.00
N GLY A 594 -25.76 19.76 0.37
CA GLY A 594 -24.43 19.73 0.97
C GLY A 594 -23.92 18.30 1.23
N ALA A 595 -24.51 17.30 0.57
CA ALA A 595 -24.10 15.91 0.66
C ALA A 595 -23.25 15.51 -0.56
N THR A 596 -22.31 14.59 -0.38
CA THR A 596 -21.60 13.94 -1.48
C THR A 596 -22.32 12.63 -1.82
N ILE A 597 -22.58 12.40 -3.12
CA ILE A 597 -23.31 11.22 -3.59
C ILE A 597 -22.41 10.48 -4.58
N THR A 598 -22.15 9.19 -4.33
CA THR A 598 -21.46 8.30 -5.26
C THR A 598 -22.38 7.16 -5.68
N ILE A 599 -22.27 6.72 -6.93
CA ILE A 599 -23.09 5.66 -7.52
C ILE A 599 -22.18 4.70 -8.25
N ASP A 600 -22.26 3.41 -7.90
CA ASP A 600 -21.55 2.33 -8.55
C ASP A 600 -22.55 1.33 -9.13
N GLU A 601 -22.29 0.87 -10.33
CA GLU A 601 -23.02 -0.26 -10.91
C GLU A 601 -22.32 -1.58 -10.54
N VAL A 602 -22.98 -2.41 -9.73
CA VAL A 602 -22.48 -3.71 -9.30
C VAL A 602 -23.62 -4.73 -9.41
N ASP A 603 -23.40 -5.87 -10.07
CA ASP A 603 -24.36 -6.98 -10.16
C ASP A 603 -25.78 -6.59 -10.62
N ASN A 604 -25.89 -5.69 -11.60
CA ASN A 604 -27.14 -5.15 -12.10
C ASN A 604 -27.96 -4.27 -11.14
N VAL A 605 -27.36 -3.79 -10.06
CA VAL A 605 -27.93 -2.77 -9.17
C VAL A 605 -27.04 -1.54 -9.10
N GLY A 606 -27.64 -0.38 -8.84
CA GLY A 606 -26.90 0.84 -8.52
C GLY A 606 -26.70 0.94 -7.01
N LYS A 607 -25.46 0.77 -6.54
CA LYS A 607 -25.10 1.02 -5.13
C LYS A 607 -24.86 2.51 -4.95
N ILE A 608 -25.67 3.16 -4.12
CA ILE A 608 -25.54 4.56 -3.79
C ILE A 608 -24.95 4.70 -2.40
N GLN A 609 -23.96 5.57 -2.27
CA GLN A 609 -23.47 6.04 -0.98
C GLN A 609 -23.70 7.55 -0.89
N VAL A 610 -24.34 7.98 0.19
CA VAL A 610 -24.59 9.39 0.52
C VAL A 610 -23.81 9.73 1.78
N SER A 611 -22.90 10.68 1.70
CA SER A 611 -22.10 11.14 2.83
C SER A 611 -22.27 12.62 3.10
N ALA A 612 -22.40 13.00 4.37
CA ALA A 612 -22.48 14.40 4.79
C ALA A 612 -22.04 14.59 6.24
N PRO A 613 -21.69 15.82 6.65
CA PRO A 613 -21.33 16.13 8.04
C PRO A 613 -22.50 15.94 9.05
N ASN A 614 -23.74 15.97 8.58
CA ASN A 614 -24.91 15.88 9.43
C ASN A 614 -26.02 15.01 8.83
N LYS A 615 -26.89 14.48 9.69
CA LYS A 615 -27.99 13.61 9.27
C LYS A 615 -29.04 14.31 8.41
N ALA A 616 -29.30 15.58 8.64
CA ALA A 616 -30.31 16.33 7.89
C ALA A 616 -29.96 16.43 6.40
N SER A 617 -28.68 16.66 6.07
CA SER A 617 -28.19 16.67 4.68
C SER A 617 -28.31 15.30 4.02
N ILE A 618 -28.01 14.22 4.76
CA ILE A 618 -28.17 12.84 4.26
C ILE A 618 -29.63 12.54 3.96
N ASP A 619 -30.52 12.80 4.92
CA ASP A 619 -31.95 12.54 4.77
C ASP A 619 -32.54 13.35 3.58
N ALA A 620 -32.11 14.60 3.42
CA ALA A 620 -32.51 15.43 2.29
C ALA A 620 -32.05 14.85 0.94
N ALA A 621 -30.81 14.39 0.84
CA ALA A 621 -30.27 13.77 -0.36
C ALA A 621 -30.97 12.43 -0.68
N ILE A 622 -31.12 11.57 0.33
CA ILE A 622 -31.82 10.29 0.20
C ILE A 622 -33.26 10.49 -0.26
N ASN A 623 -33.97 11.47 0.33
CA ASN A 623 -35.34 11.76 -0.07
C ASN A 623 -35.43 12.24 -1.53
N LYS A 624 -34.50 13.09 -2.01
CA LYS A 624 -34.42 13.49 -3.41
C LYS A 624 -34.16 12.29 -4.32
N ILE A 625 -33.22 11.42 -3.98
CA ILE A 625 -32.94 10.22 -4.78
C ILE A 625 -34.16 9.30 -4.79
N LYS A 626 -34.77 9.03 -3.64
CA LYS A 626 -35.98 8.19 -3.53
C LYS A 626 -37.13 8.76 -4.38
N SER A 627 -37.29 10.06 -4.45
CA SER A 627 -38.33 10.68 -5.29
C SER A 627 -38.12 10.42 -6.79
N ILE A 628 -36.86 10.36 -7.25
CA ILE A 628 -36.51 10.06 -8.66
C ILE A 628 -36.75 8.57 -8.95
N VAL A 629 -36.41 7.68 -8.01
CA VAL A 629 -36.50 6.23 -8.17
C VAL A 629 -37.93 5.70 -7.90
N ALA A 630 -38.78 6.49 -7.24
CA ALA A 630 -40.13 6.06 -6.89
C ALA A 630 -40.93 5.63 -8.14
N ILE A 631 -41.52 4.45 -8.09
CA ILE A 631 -42.41 3.91 -9.13
C ILE A 631 -43.84 4.22 -8.73
N PRO A 632 -44.67 4.88 -9.60
CA PRO A 632 -46.05 5.14 -9.28
C PRO A 632 -46.84 3.83 -9.12
N GLU A 633 -47.59 3.71 -8.04
CA GLU A 633 -48.42 2.53 -7.73
C GLU A 633 -49.88 2.82 -8.09
N VAL A 634 -50.50 1.82 -8.75
CA VAL A 634 -51.94 1.91 -9.12
C VAL A 634 -52.79 1.89 -7.85
N GLY A 635 -53.69 2.87 -7.75
CA GLY A 635 -54.57 3.03 -6.58
C GLY A 635 -54.09 4.07 -5.55
N GLU A 636 -52.85 4.52 -5.64
CA GLU A 636 -52.31 5.57 -4.77
C GLU A 636 -52.71 6.96 -5.20
N THR A 637 -52.73 7.92 -4.26
CA THR A 637 -53.07 9.31 -4.46
C THR A 637 -51.83 10.17 -4.41
N TYR A 638 -51.61 10.96 -5.45
CA TYR A 638 -50.45 11.83 -5.61
C TYR A 638 -50.89 13.31 -5.60
N GLU A 639 -50.06 14.18 -5.05
CA GLU A 639 -50.15 15.61 -5.25
C GLU A 639 -49.26 15.99 -6.42
N GLY A 640 -49.82 16.14 -7.61
CA GLY A 640 -49.07 16.40 -8.83
C GLY A 640 -49.19 17.85 -9.31
N THR A 641 -48.21 18.26 -10.12
CA THR A 641 -48.22 19.61 -10.75
C THR A 641 -48.69 19.53 -12.19
N VAL A 642 -49.62 20.38 -12.58
CA VAL A 642 -50.12 20.47 -13.96
C VAL A 642 -49.02 21.04 -14.85
N ARG A 643 -48.54 20.26 -15.81
CA ARG A 643 -47.46 20.63 -16.73
C ARG A 643 -47.92 21.24 -18.02
N SER A 644 -49.02 20.70 -18.57
CA SER A 644 -49.62 21.23 -19.80
C SER A 644 -51.11 20.92 -19.89
N ILE A 645 -51.86 21.80 -20.46
CA ILE A 645 -53.30 21.68 -20.69
C ILE A 645 -53.57 21.44 -22.18
N MET A 646 -54.41 20.42 -22.46
CA MET A 646 -54.82 20.05 -23.80
C MET A 646 -56.35 20.01 -23.89
N PRO A 647 -56.98 20.08 -25.08
CA PRO A 647 -58.45 20.06 -25.23
C PRO A 647 -59.14 18.82 -24.65
N TYR A 648 -58.42 17.74 -24.45
CA TYR A 648 -58.92 16.46 -23.93
C TYR A 648 -58.57 16.18 -22.48
N GLY A 649 -57.83 17.07 -21.80
CA GLY A 649 -57.40 16.91 -20.43
C GLY A 649 -56.08 17.61 -20.14
N CYS A 650 -55.45 17.33 -19.02
CA CYS A 650 -54.13 17.87 -18.68
C CYS A 650 -53.12 16.77 -18.32
N PHE A 651 -51.86 17.09 -18.54
CA PHE A 651 -50.76 16.26 -18.05
C PHE A 651 -50.33 16.77 -16.68
N VAL A 652 -50.32 15.84 -15.73
CA VAL A 652 -49.99 16.12 -14.35
C VAL A 652 -48.75 15.31 -13.99
N GLU A 653 -47.69 15.97 -13.60
CA GLU A 653 -46.49 15.33 -13.06
C GLU A 653 -46.77 14.87 -11.64
N ILE A 654 -46.89 13.55 -11.47
CA ILE A 654 -47.20 12.90 -10.17
C ILE A 654 -45.95 12.57 -9.38
N LEU A 655 -44.84 12.32 -10.06
CA LEU A 655 -43.49 12.14 -9.50
C LEU A 655 -42.50 12.81 -10.47
N PRO A 656 -41.28 13.18 -10.02
CA PRO A 656 -40.30 13.84 -10.88
C PRO A 656 -40.06 13.12 -12.19
N GLY A 657 -40.32 13.77 -13.32
CA GLY A 657 -40.19 13.21 -14.67
C GLY A 657 -41.25 12.17 -15.05
N LYS A 658 -42.34 12.02 -14.29
CA LYS A 658 -43.42 11.03 -14.55
C LYS A 658 -44.77 11.76 -14.67
N ASP A 659 -45.14 11.98 -15.92
CA ASP A 659 -46.39 12.67 -16.27
C ASP A 659 -47.53 11.68 -16.53
N GLY A 660 -48.66 11.90 -15.91
CA GLY A 660 -49.88 11.14 -16.13
C GLY A 660 -50.95 11.99 -16.83
N LEU A 661 -51.76 11.35 -17.67
CA LEU A 661 -52.89 11.99 -18.31
C LEU A 661 -54.09 11.99 -17.36
N LEU A 662 -54.53 13.20 -16.97
CA LEU A 662 -55.82 13.46 -16.34
C LEU A 662 -56.81 13.87 -17.43
N HIS A 663 -57.55 12.87 -17.95
CA HIS A 663 -58.54 13.14 -19.00
C HIS A 663 -59.67 14.01 -18.47
N ILE A 664 -60.24 14.88 -19.31
CA ILE A 664 -61.28 15.86 -18.93
C ILE A 664 -62.47 15.22 -18.21
N SER A 665 -62.84 13.96 -18.57
CA SER A 665 -63.92 13.21 -17.93
C SER A 665 -63.57 12.67 -16.53
N GLU A 666 -62.26 12.74 -16.14
CA GLU A 666 -61.78 12.27 -14.85
C GLU A 666 -61.39 13.42 -13.91
N ILE A 667 -61.70 14.69 -14.33
CA ILE A 667 -61.42 15.86 -13.51
C ILE A 667 -62.51 16.09 -12.46
N ASP A 668 -63.80 16.06 -12.89
CA ASP A 668 -64.97 16.36 -12.03
C ASP A 668 -66.15 15.42 -12.40
N TRP A 669 -67.14 15.36 -11.51
CA TRP A 669 -68.42 14.71 -11.73
C TRP A 669 -69.32 15.51 -12.67
N LYS A 670 -69.08 16.85 -12.84
CA LYS A 670 -69.77 17.71 -13.78
C LYS A 670 -69.15 17.56 -15.19
N ARG A 671 -69.93 17.76 -16.21
CA ARG A 671 -69.39 17.80 -17.57
C ARG A 671 -68.72 19.15 -17.79
N LEU A 672 -67.46 19.09 -18.09
CA LEU A 672 -66.60 20.24 -18.41
C LEU A 672 -66.43 20.35 -19.93
N GLU A 673 -66.40 21.59 -20.46
CA GLU A 673 -66.08 21.84 -21.86
C GLU A 673 -64.56 22.06 -22.03
N THR A 674 -63.94 22.73 -21.05
CA THR A 674 -62.48 22.92 -20.97
C THR A 674 -61.95 22.52 -19.60
N VAL A 675 -60.61 22.33 -19.46
CA VAL A 675 -59.95 22.01 -18.18
C VAL A 675 -60.02 23.21 -17.22
N GLU A 676 -59.97 24.41 -17.77
CA GLU A 676 -60.06 25.67 -17.04
C GLU A 676 -61.42 25.88 -16.36
N ASP A 677 -62.50 25.26 -16.86
CA ASP A 677 -63.83 25.29 -16.22
C ASP A 677 -63.83 24.62 -14.82
N ALA A 678 -62.80 23.79 -14.55
CA ALA A 678 -62.60 23.22 -13.22
C ALA A 678 -61.69 24.07 -12.33
N GLY A 679 -61.27 25.25 -12.80
CA GLY A 679 -60.32 26.12 -12.10
C GLY A 679 -58.90 25.59 -12.05
N ILE A 680 -58.49 24.78 -13.04
CA ILE A 680 -57.14 24.17 -13.13
C ILE A 680 -56.32 24.90 -14.19
N HIS A 681 -55.16 25.41 -13.82
CA HIS A 681 -54.22 26.11 -14.69
C HIS A 681 -52.86 25.41 -14.71
N GLU A 682 -52.05 25.72 -15.69
CA GLU A 682 -50.66 25.21 -15.74
C GLU A 682 -49.87 25.73 -14.53
N GLY A 683 -49.15 24.83 -13.85
CA GLY A 683 -48.41 25.11 -12.62
C GLY A 683 -49.18 24.79 -11.34
N ASP A 684 -50.51 24.54 -11.41
CA ASP A 684 -51.31 24.22 -10.21
C ASP A 684 -50.93 22.87 -9.61
N LYS A 685 -50.95 22.78 -8.28
CA LYS A 685 -50.84 21.52 -7.56
C LYS A 685 -52.24 20.94 -7.33
N ILE A 686 -52.47 19.74 -7.85
CA ILE A 686 -53.76 19.03 -7.73
C ILE A 686 -53.55 17.61 -7.19
N ARG A 687 -54.50 17.18 -6.38
CA ARG A 687 -54.51 15.79 -5.90
C ARG A 687 -55.21 14.89 -6.94
N VAL A 688 -54.51 13.85 -7.37
CA VAL A 688 -54.97 12.88 -8.35
C VAL A 688 -54.66 11.45 -7.89
N LYS A 689 -55.54 10.52 -8.27
CA LYS A 689 -55.38 9.11 -8.02
C LYS A 689 -54.93 8.40 -9.30
N LEU A 690 -53.89 7.55 -9.22
CA LEU A 690 -53.47 6.73 -10.33
C LEU A 690 -54.42 5.53 -10.48
N LEU A 691 -55.17 5.50 -11.59
CA LEU A 691 -56.16 4.48 -11.86
C LEU A 691 -55.57 3.26 -12.55
N GLU A 692 -54.66 3.48 -13.51
CA GLU A 692 -54.13 2.44 -14.36
C GLU A 692 -52.80 2.85 -14.99
N ILE A 693 -51.91 1.91 -15.20
CA ILE A 693 -50.71 2.06 -16.04
C ILE A 693 -51.00 1.27 -17.33
N ASP A 694 -51.06 1.91 -18.47
CA ASP A 694 -51.31 1.27 -19.76
C ASP A 694 -50.19 0.29 -20.09
N PRO A 695 -50.49 -1.05 -20.17
CA PRO A 695 -49.45 -2.05 -20.32
C PRO A 695 -48.72 -2.04 -21.67
N LYS A 696 -49.26 -1.31 -22.68
CA LYS A 696 -48.65 -1.22 -24.02
C LYS A 696 -47.82 0.08 -24.19
N THR A 697 -48.21 1.15 -23.53
CA THR A 697 -47.60 2.46 -23.73
C THR A 697 -46.87 2.99 -22.48
N GLY A 698 -47.02 2.33 -21.33
CA GLY A 698 -46.45 2.74 -20.04
C GLY A 698 -47.07 4.06 -19.49
N LYS A 699 -48.15 4.58 -20.11
CA LYS A 699 -48.74 5.86 -19.73
C LYS A 699 -49.64 5.74 -18.50
N TYR A 700 -49.48 6.71 -17.58
CA TYR A 700 -50.27 6.80 -16.35
C TYR A 700 -51.61 7.44 -16.60
N LYS A 701 -52.72 6.80 -16.22
CA LYS A 701 -54.07 7.31 -16.25
C LYS A 701 -54.49 7.81 -14.88
N LEU A 702 -54.77 9.07 -14.78
CA LEU A 702 -55.09 9.75 -13.51
C LEU A 702 -56.59 10.09 -13.42
N SER A 703 -57.08 10.18 -12.19
CA SER A 703 -58.42 10.68 -11.89
C SER A 703 -58.39 11.57 -10.64
N ARG A 704 -58.96 12.78 -10.76
CA ARG A 704 -59.29 13.63 -9.63
C ARG A 704 -60.72 13.38 -9.17
N ARG A 705 -61.59 13.01 -10.08
CA ARG A 705 -63.01 12.73 -9.86
C ARG A 705 -63.27 11.72 -8.75
N VAL A 706 -62.49 10.65 -8.66
CA VAL A 706 -62.64 9.61 -7.64
C VAL A 706 -62.32 10.08 -6.23
N LEU A 707 -61.65 11.23 -6.08
CA LEU A 707 -61.31 11.88 -4.80
C LEU A 707 -62.36 12.92 -4.37
N LEU A 708 -63.34 13.27 -5.26
CA LEU A 708 -64.41 14.23 -4.98
C LEU A 708 -65.67 13.47 -4.54
N GLU A 709 -66.47 14.10 -3.67
CA GLU A 709 -67.74 13.52 -3.24
C GLU A 709 -68.67 13.35 -4.45
N LYS A 710 -69.25 12.16 -4.56
CA LYS A 710 -70.18 11.88 -5.64
C LYS A 710 -71.51 12.58 -5.40
N PRO A 711 -71.99 13.44 -6.34
CA PRO A 711 -73.25 14.15 -6.19
C PRO A 711 -74.42 13.18 -6.01
N GLU A 712 -75.38 13.51 -5.11
CA GLU A 712 -76.63 12.74 -4.91
C GLU A 712 -77.44 12.73 -6.21
N GLY A 713 -77.75 11.51 -6.70
CA GLY A 713 -78.55 11.32 -7.93
C GLY A 713 -77.75 11.12 -9.21
N TYR A 714 -76.43 11.04 -9.16
CA TYR A 714 -75.60 10.74 -10.33
C TYR A 714 -75.80 9.32 -10.81
N VAL A 715 -76.41 9.11 -12.03
CA VAL A 715 -76.56 7.83 -12.70
C VAL A 715 -75.43 7.65 -13.72
N GLU A 716 -74.63 6.64 -13.49
CA GLU A 716 -73.53 6.27 -14.38
C GLU A 716 -74.10 5.79 -15.73
N ARG A 717 -73.83 6.50 -16.82
CA ARG A 717 -74.23 6.04 -18.15
C ARG A 717 -73.33 4.88 -18.55
N GLU A 718 -73.93 3.70 -18.78
CA GLU A 718 -73.22 2.54 -19.35
C GLU A 718 -72.52 2.95 -20.64
N ARG A 719 -71.23 2.77 -20.70
CA ARG A 719 -70.42 2.92 -21.92
C ARG A 719 -70.89 1.87 -22.94
N ARG A 720 -71.56 2.31 -24.04
CA ARG A 720 -71.87 1.45 -25.17
C ARG A 720 -70.57 0.81 -25.68
N PRO A 721 -70.52 -0.52 -25.88
CA PRO A 721 -69.33 -1.19 -26.41
C PRO A 721 -69.02 -0.63 -27.81
N ARG A 722 -67.78 -0.30 -28.05
CA ARG A 722 -67.28 0.13 -29.35
C ARG A 722 -67.54 -0.99 -30.37
N ARG A 723 -68.38 -0.73 -31.39
CA ARG A 723 -68.59 -1.67 -32.52
C ARG A 723 -67.26 -1.84 -33.22
N GLU A 724 -66.75 -3.08 -33.26
CA GLU A 724 -65.72 -3.53 -34.18
C GLU A 724 -66.28 -3.51 -35.60
N ASN A 725 -65.95 -2.46 -36.38
CA ASN A 725 -66.19 -2.47 -37.82
C ASN A 725 -65.07 -3.32 -38.46
N GLY A 726 -65.38 -4.61 -38.69
CA GLY A 726 -64.69 -5.42 -39.64
C GLY A 726 -64.92 -4.92 -41.06
N GLY A 727 -64.00 -4.15 -41.58
CA GLY A 727 -63.98 -3.73 -43.00
C GLY A 727 -62.84 -4.47 -43.71
N GLU A 728 -63.24 -5.48 -44.51
CA GLU A 728 -62.33 -6.18 -45.44
C GLU A 728 -61.64 -5.14 -46.35
N ARG A 729 -60.34 -5.06 -46.30
CA ARG A 729 -59.54 -4.36 -47.31
C ARG A 729 -59.19 -5.34 -48.42
N ARG A 730 -59.78 -5.10 -49.63
CA ARG A 730 -59.39 -5.71 -50.90
C ARG A 730 -57.93 -5.39 -51.23
N PRO A 731 -57.22 -6.33 -51.89
CA PRO A 731 -55.84 -6.15 -52.28
C PRO A 731 -55.71 -5.16 -53.45
N ARG A 732 -54.75 -4.25 -53.35
CA ARG A 732 -54.33 -3.41 -54.46
C ARG A 732 -53.33 -4.18 -55.32
N ARG A 733 -53.59 -4.10 -56.64
CA ARG A 733 -52.78 -4.64 -57.73
C ARG A 733 -51.43 -3.95 -57.78
N ASP A 734 -50.43 -4.77 -58.05
CA ASP A 734 -49.11 -4.39 -58.53
C ASP A 734 -49.23 -3.67 -59.87
N ASP A 735 -48.55 -2.54 -60.00
CA ASP A 735 -48.12 -2.00 -61.28
C ASP A 735 -46.64 -1.66 -61.21
N ASN A 736 -45.90 -2.52 -61.91
CA ASN A 736 -44.52 -2.32 -62.30
C ASN A 736 -44.37 -1.05 -63.12
N ARG A 737 -43.42 -0.21 -62.78
CA ARG A 737 -42.67 0.59 -63.76
C ARG A 737 -41.25 0.81 -63.25
N GLU A 738 -40.30 0.19 -63.99
CA GLU A 738 -38.88 0.47 -64.04
C GLU A 738 -38.59 1.93 -64.33
N GLY A 739 -37.61 2.51 -63.74
CA GLY A 739 -37.04 3.80 -64.09
C GLY A 739 -35.70 4.01 -63.44
N HIS A 740 -34.66 3.51 -64.13
CA HIS A 740 -33.27 3.85 -63.89
C HIS A 740 -33.05 5.36 -63.87
N ARG A 741 -32.35 5.88 -62.87
CA ARG A 741 -31.44 7.01 -63.05
C ARG A 741 -30.31 6.90 -62.05
N HIS A 742 -29.11 6.73 -62.62
CA HIS A 742 -27.82 7.06 -62.04
C HIS A 742 -27.78 8.48 -61.55
N TYR A 743 -27.19 8.72 -60.38
CA TYR A 743 -26.47 9.94 -60.12
C TYR A 743 -25.18 9.61 -59.32
N GLU A 744 -24.12 10.26 -59.80
CA GLU A 744 -22.69 10.14 -59.53
C GLU A 744 -22.34 10.60 -58.11
N ASN A 745 -21.19 10.06 -57.68
CA ASN A 745 -20.36 10.53 -56.60
C ASN A 745 -20.10 12.01 -56.57
N GLY A 746 -20.20 12.64 -55.44
CA GLY A 746 -19.74 13.99 -55.15
C GLY A 746 -19.10 14.03 -53.77
N ASP A 747 -17.79 14.04 -53.77
CA ASP A 747 -16.93 14.33 -52.61
C ASP A 747 -17.39 15.60 -51.89
N ARG A 748 -17.55 15.51 -50.57
CA ARG A 748 -17.58 16.68 -49.66
C ARG A 748 -16.62 16.48 -48.51
N GLN A 749 -15.48 17.15 -48.57
CA GLN A 749 -14.54 17.40 -47.49
C GLN A 749 -15.24 18.13 -46.30
N PRO A 750 -14.83 17.89 -45.07
CA PRO A 750 -15.35 18.64 -43.92
C PRO A 750 -14.68 20.01 -43.81
N ARG A 751 -15.49 21.04 -43.58
CA ARG A 751 -15.05 22.40 -43.33
C ARG A 751 -14.33 22.53 -42.00
N ARG A 752 -13.10 23.07 -42.04
CA ARG A 752 -12.39 23.64 -40.90
C ARG A 752 -13.15 24.82 -40.33
N PHE A 753 -13.40 24.81 -39.03
CA PHE A 753 -13.74 26.02 -38.27
C PHE A 753 -12.42 26.64 -37.79
N GLU A 754 -12.15 27.85 -38.28
CA GLU A 754 -11.11 28.73 -37.75
C GLU A 754 -11.69 29.45 -36.53
N HIS A 755 -11.10 29.29 -35.37
CA HIS A 755 -11.27 30.16 -34.24
C HIS A 755 -10.24 31.29 -34.31
N ARG A 756 -10.74 32.51 -34.45
CA ARG A 756 -10.00 33.75 -34.25
C ARG A 756 -9.61 33.86 -32.77
N ASN A 757 -8.34 33.90 -32.50
CA ASN A 757 -7.80 34.36 -31.22
C ASN A 757 -7.55 35.86 -31.36
N GLU A 758 -8.19 36.63 -30.50
CA GLU A 758 -7.74 37.99 -30.18
C GLU A 758 -6.70 37.93 -29.09
N SER A 759 -5.52 38.42 -29.42
CA SER A 759 -4.37 38.59 -28.55
C SER A 759 -4.58 39.77 -27.61
N SER A 760 -4.32 39.59 -26.33
CA SER A 760 -3.92 40.68 -25.44
C SER A 760 -2.55 40.39 -24.89
N ASP A 761 -1.58 41.10 -25.47
CA ASP A 761 -0.21 41.18 -24.98
C ASP A 761 -0.18 41.74 -23.56
N ARG A 762 0.43 41.00 -22.62
CA ARG A 762 1.16 41.58 -21.47
C ARG A 762 2.49 40.86 -21.35
N ALA A 763 3.51 41.59 -21.76
CA ALA A 763 4.89 41.27 -21.52
C ALA A 763 5.19 41.17 -20.01
N TYR A 764 5.80 40.08 -19.58
CA TYR A 764 6.61 40.04 -18.37
C TYR A 764 8.01 39.60 -18.77
N ASN A 765 8.92 40.55 -18.64
CA ASN A 765 10.37 40.31 -18.65
C ASN A 765 10.71 39.36 -17.48
N ASN A 766 11.39 38.28 -17.77
CA ASN A 766 12.21 37.55 -16.80
C ASN A 766 13.59 37.34 -17.43
N GLU A 767 14.55 38.09 -16.92
CA GLU A 767 15.97 37.80 -17.06
C GLU A 767 16.33 36.52 -16.32
N PRO A 768 17.29 35.71 -16.80
CA PRO A 768 17.76 34.51 -16.11
C PRO A 768 18.71 34.89 -14.99
N ASN A 769 18.35 34.54 -13.75
CA ASN A 769 19.27 34.49 -12.64
C ASN A 769 20.15 33.25 -12.75
N GLU A 770 21.40 33.44 -13.09
CA GLU A 770 22.48 32.51 -12.79
C GLU A 770 22.61 32.36 -11.28
N LEU A 771 22.37 31.15 -10.77
CA LEU A 771 22.79 30.76 -9.43
C LEU A 771 23.66 29.52 -9.54
N ASN A 772 24.91 29.78 -9.17
CA ASN A 772 26.01 28.83 -9.03
C ASN A 772 25.60 27.51 -8.38
N ASP A 773 25.93 26.41 -9.09
CA ASP A 773 26.19 25.13 -8.50
C ASP A 773 27.48 25.21 -7.65
N THR A 774 27.35 25.04 -6.37
CA THR A 774 28.41 24.50 -5.54
C THR A 774 27.85 23.31 -4.79
N PHE A 775 28.19 22.15 -5.31
CA PHE A 775 28.18 20.90 -4.56
C PHE A 775 29.21 21.02 -3.44
N ASN A 776 28.80 20.77 -2.22
CA ASN A 776 29.65 20.18 -1.22
C ASN A 776 28.89 19.12 -0.47
N ALA A 777 29.52 17.96 -0.44
CA ALA A 777 29.16 16.78 0.32
C ALA A 777 29.29 17.07 1.82
N GLU A 778 28.35 16.55 2.60
CA GLU A 778 28.51 15.94 3.91
C GLU A 778 27.38 14.93 4.12
#